data_3e2469826cf05363da27a991d49cc9e6
#
_entry.id   3e2469826cf05363da27a991d49cc9e6
#
_cell.length_a   1.000
_cell.length_b   1.000
_cell.length_c   1.000
_cell.angle_alpha   90.00
_cell.angle_beta   90.00
_cell.angle_gamma   90.00
#
_symmetry.space_group_name_H-M   'P 1'
#
loop_
_entity.id
_entity.type
_entity.pdbx_description
1 polymer ?
#
loop_
_entity_poly.entity_id
_entity_poly.type
_entity_poly.pdbx_seq_one_letter_code
_entity_poly.pdbx_strand_id
1 'polypeptide(L)'
;MANELQSLNLLFQNKLFRIPDYQRGYAWLRPHLVDFWEDLLNLQVDHYHYTGMLSLKELKRKDIESWGTDLWMLDKDFKPCHIVDGQQRITTFIILLNEIISFVRSAKENIGKSDDEIVLGCTTLKEVISKYICQVRPPQNLIKTYLFGYENDNPSSEYLKYKIFNEPFSGTINETYYTKNLKIAKEFFRDNIQALYDAEGIDAIDAIYLKLTQKLMFNIHDIKDDYDVFVAFETMNNRGKKLTNLELLKNRLIYLTTLYSDDIFDEYEKKDLRNQINDTWKEVYYQLGRNELIPLSDDEFLRAHWIIYFSYSRRKGDDYIKFLLNKFSAKNIFEKIVVSVNSETDFENNNENDIDEIAEDEDNNIEPETITVTKLAPKEISDYINSLKDMAKYWYDTYFPQQSPHLTNEEKIWVDKLNRIGIGHFRPLVAVIISLQHELPENKIKAFQAIERFIFIFFRMGYYNASYRSSEYYRMTRSLYFGEIRLDDFIQDIEDITSSNVELVIPPFIAKIEKHFKDADGYYSWNTIKYFLYEYEFSLAQKNNIDKVTWEMFTKSEKDKISIEHIFPQTPTKYYWRNMFRQFDKDEQHWLAGALGNLLPLSQSINSSLQNDSFDDKKSPKNGRRGYENGSHSEIELSKEPYWDAKKIYDRSKSLLQFMENRWQFSLTKEQFDKLIYINFVNDEREIPPELPEEINDSIESFNSSVLENILEKQQLEFWTNFVGYCKNKNRDDIVTRKPYGQNWYDIIVGAQDFHLSFTLSRNKYITILIYSYNIEAFRRLEQKKNIIENAFGDKFDWYSSRERSTAKRILYRRECDIFNIQKQPEIFEWMIEHYDKLCNALSLANEISE
;
A
#
# COMPACT_ATOMS: atom_id res chain seq x y z
N MET A 1 3.47 -45.91 0.97
CA MET A 1 3.19 -45.74 -0.46
C MET A 1 4.24 -44.82 -0.97
N ALA A 2 4.97 -45.18 -2.03
CA ALA A 2 5.98 -44.34 -2.63
C ALA A 2 5.27 -43.09 -3.20
N ASN A 3 5.69 -41.91 -2.80
CA ASN A 3 5.25 -40.66 -3.39
C ASN A 3 5.83 -40.62 -4.82
N GLU A 4 4.99 -40.94 -5.82
CA GLU A 4 5.43 -40.85 -7.22
C GLU A 4 5.41 -39.42 -7.70
N LEU A 5 6.55 -38.99 -8.22
CA LEU A 5 6.65 -37.71 -8.91
C LEU A 5 5.93 -37.82 -10.27
N GLN A 6 4.98 -36.93 -10.52
CA GLN A 6 4.21 -36.88 -11.77
C GLN A 6 4.43 -35.57 -12.51
N SER A 7 4.66 -35.65 -13.82
CA SER A 7 4.66 -34.49 -14.70
C SER A 7 3.23 -34.04 -15.02
N LEU A 8 3.06 -32.84 -15.59
CA LEU A 8 1.75 -32.36 -16.05
C LEU A 8 1.13 -33.34 -17.05
N ASN A 9 1.95 -33.95 -17.89
CA ASN A 9 1.55 -34.95 -18.89
C ASN A 9 0.89 -36.20 -18.25
N LEU A 10 1.40 -36.68 -17.13
CA LEU A 10 0.83 -37.78 -16.36
C LEU A 10 -0.37 -37.32 -15.50
N LEU A 11 -0.28 -36.14 -14.94
CA LEU A 11 -1.31 -35.58 -14.06
C LEU A 11 -2.65 -35.43 -14.77
N PHE A 12 -2.66 -34.97 -16.04
CA PHE A 12 -3.87 -34.74 -16.84
C PHE A 12 -4.42 -36.02 -17.55
N GLN A 13 -3.87 -37.18 -17.24
CA GLN A 13 -4.46 -38.43 -17.76
C GLN A 13 -5.80 -38.75 -17.07
N ASN A 14 -6.90 -38.64 -17.84
CA ASN A 14 -8.26 -38.94 -17.38
C ASN A 14 -8.65 -38.29 -16.05
N LYS A 15 -8.23 -37.06 -15.80
CA LYS A 15 -8.64 -36.30 -14.62
C LYS A 15 -9.33 -34.99 -15.02
N LEU A 16 -10.33 -34.63 -14.24
CA LEU A 16 -11.09 -33.39 -14.36
C LEU A 16 -10.90 -32.58 -13.07
N PHE A 17 -10.22 -31.42 -13.17
CA PHE A 17 -9.81 -30.63 -12.02
C PHE A 17 -10.73 -29.44 -11.79
N ARG A 18 -11.15 -29.27 -10.54
CA ARG A 18 -11.81 -28.06 -10.07
C ARG A 18 -11.13 -27.53 -8.82
N ILE A 19 -10.98 -26.21 -8.76
CA ILE A 19 -10.60 -25.49 -7.55
C ILE A 19 -11.91 -25.21 -6.81
N PRO A 20 -12.08 -25.74 -5.59
CA PRO A 20 -13.32 -25.58 -4.85
C PRO A 20 -13.55 -24.12 -4.40
N ASP A 21 -14.79 -23.79 -4.09
CA ASP A 21 -15.27 -22.46 -3.75
C ASP A 21 -14.67 -21.87 -2.48
N TYR A 22 -14.27 -22.73 -1.52
CA TYR A 22 -13.59 -22.29 -0.30
C TYR A 22 -12.15 -21.83 -0.54
N GLN A 23 -11.56 -22.10 -1.70
CA GLN A 23 -10.22 -21.66 -2.01
C GLN A 23 -10.23 -20.24 -2.61
N ARG A 24 -9.12 -19.53 -2.35
CA ARG A 24 -8.91 -18.20 -2.95
C ARG A 24 -8.77 -18.29 -4.47
N GLY A 25 -9.00 -17.16 -5.13
CA GLY A 25 -8.70 -17.00 -6.55
C GLY A 25 -7.18 -16.96 -6.83
N TYR A 26 -6.83 -16.56 -8.04
CA TYR A 26 -5.43 -16.53 -8.49
C TYR A 26 -4.66 -15.36 -7.85
N ALA A 27 -3.64 -15.68 -7.04
CA ALA A 27 -2.94 -14.72 -6.18
C ALA A 27 -1.46 -14.49 -6.53
N TRP A 28 -0.93 -15.11 -7.61
CA TRP A 28 0.43 -14.83 -8.07
C TRP A 28 0.51 -13.45 -8.70
N LEU A 29 1.57 -12.72 -8.34
CA LEU A 29 1.92 -11.40 -8.85
C LEU A 29 3.07 -11.51 -9.84
N ARG A 30 3.37 -10.42 -10.56
CA ARG A 30 4.44 -10.38 -11.56
C ARG A 30 5.80 -10.96 -11.09
N PRO A 31 6.32 -10.71 -9.88
CA PRO A 31 7.55 -11.35 -9.42
C PRO A 31 7.51 -12.88 -9.47
N HIS A 32 6.42 -13.50 -8.99
CA HIS A 32 6.26 -14.97 -9.03
C HIS A 32 6.20 -15.52 -10.46
N LEU A 33 5.66 -14.75 -11.41
CA LEU A 33 5.61 -15.11 -12.82
C LEU A 33 7.00 -15.05 -13.47
N VAL A 34 7.79 -14.04 -13.09
CA VAL A 34 9.17 -13.88 -13.53
C VAL A 34 10.02 -15.06 -13.03
N ASP A 35 9.98 -15.33 -11.71
CA ASP A 35 10.72 -16.48 -11.13
C ASP A 35 10.36 -17.79 -11.84
N PHE A 36 9.05 -18.04 -12.04
CA PHE A 36 8.60 -19.24 -12.74
C PHE A 36 9.05 -19.30 -14.21
N TRP A 37 9.02 -18.18 -14.92
CA TRP A 37 9.46 -18.12 -16.33
C TRP A 37 10.97 -18.34 -16.46
N GLU A 38 11.75 -17.74 -15.56
CA GLU A 38 13.21 -17.93 -15.50
C GLU A 38 13.57 -19.37 -15.15
N ASP A 39 12.91 -20.00 -14.19
CA ASP A 39 13.08 -21.41 -13.86
C ASP A 39 12.84 -22.29 -15.10
N LEU A 40 11.80 -21.99 -15.90
CA LEU A 40 11.46 -22.76 -17.08
C LEU A 40 12.46 -22.53 -18.22
N LEU A 41 12.94 -21.31 -18.43
CA LEU A 41 13.96 -21.00 -19.42
C LEU A 41 15.29 -21.73 -19.08
N ASN A 42 15.73 -21.62 -17.82
CA ASN A 42 17.01 -22.17 -17.36
C ASN A 42 17.00 -23.69 -17.18
N LEU A 43 15.83 -24.34 -17.19
CA LEU A 43 15.72 -25.78 -17.04
C LEU A 43 16.39 -26.49 -18.25
N GLN A 44 17.39 -27.30 -17.97
CA GLN A 44 18.07 -28.10 -18.99
C GLN A 44 17.20 -29.28 -19.48
N VAL A 45 17.32 -29.64 -20.73
CA VAL A 45 16.47 -30.65 -21.38
C VAL A 45 16.53 -32.01 -20.68
N ASP A 46 17.70 -32.37 -20.12
CA ASP A 46 17.93 -33.66 -19.46
C ASP A 46 17.61 -33.69 -17.97
N HIS A 47 17.17 -32.55 -17.39
CA HIS A 47 16.90 -32.45 -15.98
C HIS A 47 15.39 -32.32 -15.69
N TYR A 48 15.00 -32.74 -14.49
CA TYR A 48 13.65 -32.54 -13.97
C TYR A 48 13.66 -31.44 -12.89
N HIS A 49 12.65 -30.60 -12.87
CA HIS A 49 12.47 -29.58 -11.84
C HIS A 49 11.33 -29.96 -10.89
N TYR A 50 11.63 -29.99 -9.60
CA TYR A 50 10.63 -30.26 -8.58
C TYR A 50 9.81 -29.00 -8.28
N THR A 51 8.51 -29.03 -8.60
CA THR A 51 7.59 -27.88 -8.43
C THR A 51 6.85 -27.89 -7.11
N GLY A 52 7.00 -28.91 -6.29
CA GLY A 52 6.40 -29.02 -4.97
C GLY A 52 5.25 -30.03 -4.88
N MET A 53 4.55 -30.00 -3.74
CA MET A 53 3.44 -30.91 -3.47
C MET A 53 2.15 -30.41 -4.12
N LEU A 54 1.34 -31.34 -4.64
CA LEU A 54 -0.01 -31.11 -5.15
C LEU A 54 -0.96 -32.04 -4.38
N SER A 55 -1.90 -31.47 -3.65
CA SER A 55 -2.88 -32.25 -2.88
C SER A 55 -4.21 -32.32 -3.62
N LEU A 56 -4.66 -33.53 -3.87
CA LEU A 56 -5.87 -33.81 -4.63
C LEU A 56 -6.89 -34.60 -3.79
N LYS A 57 -8.17 -34.33 -3.99
CA LYS A 57 -9.27 -35.14 -3.47
C LYS A 57 -10.12 -35.62 -4.67
N GLU A 58 -10.18 -36.93 -4.87
CA GLU A 58 -11.10 -37.54 -5.84
C GLU A 58 -12.53 -37.40 -5.30
N LEU A 59 -13.47 -36.99 -6.16
CA LEU A 59 -14.87 -36.75 -5.83
C LEU A 59 -15.75 -37.89 -6.30
N LYS A 60 -16.83 -38.17 -5.56
CA LYS A 60 -17.85 -39.13 -5.95
C LYS A 60 -18.92 -38.47 -6.82
N ARG A 61 -19.64 -39.26 -7.60
CA ARG A 61 -20.69 -38.75 -8.52
C ARG A 61 -21.72 -37.87 -7.79
N LYS A 62 -22.08 -38.19 -6.56
CA LYS A 62 -23.01 -37.40 -5.74
C LYS A 62 -22.48 -36.01 -5.40
N ASP A 63 -21.16 -35.87 -5.27
CA ASP A 63 -20.51 -34.61 -4.85
C ASP A 63 -20.43 -33.60 -6.02
N ILE A 64 -20.65 -34.05 -7.25
CA ILE A 64 -20.51 -33.26 -8.48
C ILE A 64 -21.82 -33.08 -9.26
N GLU A 65 -22.96 -33.43 -8.67
CA GLU A 65 -24.28 -33.25 -9.33
C GLU A 65 -24.53 -31.81 -9.77
N SER A 66 -23.98 -30.84 -9.04
CA SER A 66 -24.03 -29.41 -9.39
C SER A 66 -23.20 -29.02 -10.62
N TRP A 67 -22.27 -29.87 -11.09
CA TRP A 67 -21.46 -29.59 -12.29
C TRP A 67 -22.22 -29.71 -13.61
N GLY A 68 -23.48 -30.14 -13.57
CA GLY A 68 -24.44 -30.07 -14.68
C GLY A 68 -23.92 -30.63 -16.00
N THR A 69 -23.56 -29.74 -16.91
CA THR A 69 -23.09 -30.11 -18.26
C THR A 69 -21.76 -30.88 -18.29
N ASP A 70 -20.99 -30.93 -17.20
CA ASP A 70 -19.69 -31.61 -17.17
C ASP A 70 -19.80 -33.11 -16.79
N LEU A 71 -20.97 -33.56 -16.31
CA LEU A 71 -21.19 -34.94 -15.84
C LEU A 71 -20.90 -36.02 -16.85
N TRP A 72 -21.08 -35.74 -18.17
CA TRP A 72 -20.81 -36.69 -19.26
C TRP A 72 -19.33 -37.13 -19.31
N MET A 73 -18.42 -36.40 -18.68
CA MET A 73 -16.99 -36.73 -18.60
C MET A 73 -16.77 -38.01 -17.77
N LEU A 74 -17.63 -38.30 -16.79
CA LEU A 74 -17.58 -39.53 -16.00
C LEU A 74 -17.85 -40.76 -16.89
N ASP A 75 -18.71 -40.62 -17.89
CA ASP A 75 -19.01 -41.71 -18.83
C ASP A 75 -17.83 -41.98 -19.77
N LYS A 76 -16.83 -41.13 -19.77
CA LYS A 76 -15.51 -41.28 -20.45
C LYS A 76 -14.38 -41.68 -19.50
N ASP A 77 -14.68 -42.21 -18.34
CA ASP A 77 -13.73 -42.62 -17.30
C ASP A 77 -12.84 -41.48 -16.76
N PHE A 78 -13.26 -40.21 -16.89
CA PHE A 78 -12.58 -39.11 -16.23
C PHE A 78 -12.89 -39.08 -14.72
N LYS A 79 -11.89 -38.91 -13.92
CA LYS A 79 -11.98 -38.81 -12.46
C LYS A 79 -12.07 -37.34 -12.03
N PRO A 80 -13.17 -36.92 -11.44
CA PRO A 80 -13.30 -35.57 -10.94
C PRO A 80 -12.47 -35.40 -9.67
N CYS A 81 -11.66 -34.34 -9.61
CA CYS A 81 -10.75 -34.08 -8.50
C CYS A 81 -10.84 -32.62 -8.07
N HIS A 82 -10.93 -32.38 -6.77
CA HIS A 82 -10.62 -31.06 -6.19
C HIS A 82 -9.11 -30.92 -6.02
N ILE A 83 -8.59 -29.73 -6.36
CA ILE A 83 -7.24 -29.32 -6.03
C ILE A 83 -7.28 -28.65 -4.67
N VAL A 84 -6.74 -29.31 -3.64
CA VAL A 84 -6.74 -28.81 -2.25
C VAL A 84 -5.49 -27.97 -1.93
N ASP A 85 -4.34 -28.31 -2.52
CA ASP A 85 -3.13 -27.49 -2.48
C ASP A 85 -2.42 -27.55 -3.84
N GLY A 86 -1.71 -26.48 -4.19
CA GLY A 86 -0.97 -26.34 -5.47
C GLY A 86 -1.78 -25.65 -6.57
N GLN A 87 -2.96 -25.12 -6.27
CA GLN A 87 -3.85 -24.47 -7.23
C GLN A 87 -3.17 -23.34 -8.03
N GLN A 88 -2.35 -22.48 -7.38
CA GLN A 88 -1.71 -21.34 -8.03
C GLN A 88 -0.77 -21.80 -9.15
N ARG A 89 0.00 -22.85 -8.87
CA ARG A 89 0.95 -23.43 -9.87
C ARG A 89 0.22 -24.03 -11.05
N ILE A 90 -0.80 -24.87 -10.80
CA ILE A 90 -1.59 -25.46 -11.90
C ILE A 90 -2.30 -24.38 -12.74
N THR A 91 -2.89 -23.37 -12.09
CA THR A 91 -3.51 -22.24 -12.81
C THR A 91 -2.47 -21.53 -13.71
N THR A 92 -1.27 -21.26 -13.20
CA THR A 92 -0.20 -20.63 -13.97
C THR A 92 0.21 -21.48 -15.18
N PHE A 93 0.34 -22.80 -14.97
CA PHE A 93 0.72 -23.74 -16.05
C PHE A 93 -0.34 -23.77 -17.15
N ILE A 94 -1.62 -23.76 -16.78
CA ILE A 94 -2.72 -23.78 -17.74
C ILE A 94 -2.82 -22.46 -18.51
N ILE A 95 -2.56 -21.31 -17.84
CA ILE A 95 -2.54 -19.99 -18.52
C ILE A 95 -1.39 -19.98 -19.55
N LEU A 96 -0.17 -20.37 -19.13
CA LEU A 96 0.98 -20.44 -20.04
C LEU A 96 0.71 -21.37 -21.23
N LEU A 97 0.20 -22.57 -20.96
CA LEU A 97 -0.12 -23.54 -22.01
C LEU A 97 -1.16 -23.01 -23.01
N ASN A 98 -2.21 -22.31 -22.49
CA ASN A 98 -3.22 -21.69 -23.34
C ASN A 98 -2.63 -20.56 -24.21
N GLU A 99 -1.70 -19.79 -23.69
CA GLU A 99 -1.03 -18.73 -24.46
C GLU A 99 -0.06 -19.34 -25.50
N ILE A 100 0.65 -20.45 -25.18
CA ILE A 100 1.44 -21.20 -26.17
C ILE A 100 0.53 -21.71 -27.30
N ILE A 101 -0.60 -22.34 -26.99
CA ILE A 101 -1.57 -22.83 -27.99
C ILE A 101 -2.06 -21.68 -28.87
N SER A 102 -2.44 -20.55 -28.25
CA SER A 102 -2.95 -19.37 -28.96
C SER A 102 -1.88 -18.78 -29.88
N PHE A 103 -0.62 -18.69 -29.40
CA PHE A 103 0.50 -18.20 -30.17
C PHE A 103 0.83 -19.10 -31.36
N VAL A 104 1.00 -20.41 -31.14
CA VAL A 104 1.35 -21.37 -32.18
C VAL A 104 0.27 -21.43 -33.29
N ARG A 105 -1.01 -21.32 -32.91
CA ARG A 105 -2.10 -21.23 -33.89
C ARG A 105 -2.01 -19.99 -34.80
N SER A 106 -1.51 -18.86 -34.28
CA SER A 106 -1.38 -17.60 -35.01
C SER A 106 0.00 -17.37 -35.62
N ALA A 107 0.95 -18.25 -35.38
CA ALA A 107 2.31 -18.13 -35.88
C ALA A 107 2.35 -18.17 -37.42
N LYS A 108 3.30 -17.43 -38.01
CA LYS A 108 3.41 -17.26 -39.48
C LYS A 108 3.50 -18.60 -40.24
N GLU A 109 4.19 -19.58 -39.64
CA GLU A 109 4.40 -20.92 -40.16
C GLU A 109 3.10 -21.76 -40.22
N ASN A 110 2.08 -21.36 -39.46
CA ASN A 110 0.84 -22.11 -39.30
C ASN A 110 -0.38 -21.42 -39.91
N ILE A 111 -0.19 -20.29 -40.59
CA ILE A 111 -1.29 -19.57 -41.25
C ILE A 111 -1.98 -20.47 -42.25
N GLY A 112 -3.29 -20.66 -42.09
CA GLY A 112 -4.15 -21.48 -42.99
C GLY A 112 -4.17 -22.96 -42.65
N LYS A 113 -3.43 -23.43 -41.66
CA LYS A 113 -3.47 -24.82 -41.16
C LYS A 113 -4.58 -24.98 -40.12
N SER A 114 -5.16 -26.16 -40.07
CA SER A 114 -6.09 -26.58 -39.00
C SER A 114 -5.34 -27.11 -37.80
N ASP A 115 -6.02 -27.21 -36.64
CA ASP A 115 -5.43 -27.76 -35.42
C ASP A 115 -4.95 -29.22 -35.54
N ASP A 116 -5.44 -29.96 -36.53
CA ASP A 116 -4.99 -31.32 -36.87
C ASP A 116 -3.66 -31.31 -37.65
N GLU A 117 -3.31 -30.21 -38.31
CA GLU A 117 -2.11 -30.06 -39.15
C GLU A 117 -0.97 -29.32 -38.42
N ILE A 118 -1.29 -28.61 -37.37
CA ILE A 118 -0.29 -27.90 -36.54
C ILE A 118 0.28 -28.89 -35.55
N VAL A 119 1.62 -28.98 -35.50
CA VAL A 119 2.35 -29.85 -34.59
C VAL A 119 3.00 -28.96 -33.48
N LEU A 120 2.88 -29.38 -32.22
CA LEU A 120 3.54 -28.80 -31.07
C LEU A 120 4.24 -29.93 -30.27
N GLY A 121 5.56 -29.86 -30.22
CA GLY A 121 6.37 -31.01 -29.77
C GLY A 121 6.21 -32.21 -30.70
N CYS A 122 5.66 -33.31 -30.23
CA CYS A 122 5.45 -34.55 -31.00
C CYS A 122 3.98 -34.88 -31.23
N THR A 123 3.06 -33.94 -30.98
CA THR A 123 1.57 -34.16 -31.04
C THR A 123 0.91 -33.03 -31.80
N THR A 124 -0.29 -33.31 -32.33
CA THR A 124 -1.10 -32.27 -32.99
C THR A 124 -1.64 -31.29 -31.99
N LEU A 125 -1.85 -30.04 -32.41
CA LEU A 125 -2.41 -28.99 -31.53
C LEU A 125 -3.80 -29.40 -31.01
N LYS A 126 -4.59 -30.11 -31.80
CA LYS A 126 -5.87 -30.66 -31.40
C LYS A 126 -5.75 -31.67 -30.25
N GLU A 127 -4.73 -32.55 -30.30
CA GLU A 127 -4.47 -33.51 -29.22
C GLU A 127 -4.02 -32.78 -27.94
N VAL A 128 -3.16 -31.74 -28.06
CA VAL A 128 -2.75 -30.90 -26.94
C VAL A 128 -3.97 -30.24 -26.28
N ILE A 129 -4.84 -29.63 -27.04
CA ILE A 129 -6.08 -29.01 -26.58
C ILE A 129 -6.97 -30.05 -25.88
N SER A 130 -7.18 -31.21 -26.52
CA SER A 130 -8.00 -32.28 -25.95
C SER A 130 -7.46 -32.87 -24.67
N LYS A 131 -6.13 -32.87 -24.50
CA LYS A 131 -5.46 -33.44 -23.34
C LYS A 131 -5.39 -32.52 -22.14
N TYR A 132 -5.23 -31.22 -22.35
CA TYR A 132 -4.94 -30.29 -21.25
C TYR A 132 -5.99 -29.20 -21.06
N ILE A 133 -6.71 -28.79 -22.10
CA ILE A 133 -7.61 -27.65 -22.06
C ILE A 133 -9.07 -28.07 -21.96
N CYS A 134 -9.59 -28.75 -22.98
CA CYS A 134 -11.01 -29.10 -23.03
C CYS A 134 -11.34 -30.32 -23.85
N GLN A 135 -12.42 -30.97 -23.48
CA GLN A 135 -13.09 -32.03 -24.23
C GLN A 135 -14.40 -31.54 -24.84
N VAL A 136 -14.74 -32.05 -25.99
CA VAL A 136 -16.00 -31.72 -26.68
C VAL A 136 -16.87 -32.99 -26.76
N ARG A 137 -18.17 -32.86 -26.41
CA ARG A 137 -19.10 -33.97 -26.36
C ARG A 137 -19.60 -34.35 -27.78
N PRO A 138 -19.27 -35.58 -28.28
CA PRO A 138 -19.82 -36.03 -29.56
C PRO A 138 -21.28 -36.41 -29.39
N PRO A 139 -22.05 -36.55 -30.52
CA PRO A 139 -21.64 -36.29 -31.90
C PRO A 139 -21.81 -34.82 -32.33
N GLN A 140 -22.59 -34.02 -31.61
CA GLN A 140 -22.99 -32.67 -32.05
C GLN A 140 -21.93 -31.62 -31.76
N ASN A 141 -20.95 -31.91 -30.85
CA ASN A 141 -19.86 -31.02 -30.46
C ASN A 141 -20.30 -29.64 -29.88
N LEU A 142 -21.52 -29.58 -29.34
CA LEU A 142 -22.10 -28.37 -28.77
C LEU A 142 -21.69 -28.13 -27.30
N ILE A 143 -21.42 -29.21 -26.58
CA ILE A 143 -21.03 -29.14 -25.16
C ILE A 143 -19.50 -29.27 -25.06
N LYS A 144 -18.86 -28.23 -24.46
CA LYS A 144 -17.42 -28.16 -24.22
C LYS A 144 -17.16 -28.16 -22.73
N THR A 145 -16.33 -29.09 -22.25
CA THR A 145 -15.95 -29.21 -20.86
C THR A 145 -14.44 -28.92 -20.71
N TYR A 146 -14.10 -27.92 -19.90
CA TYR A 146 -12.69 -27.62 -19.59
C TYR A 146 -12.17 -28.60 -18.55
N LEU A 147 -10.96 -29.12 -18.79
CA LEU A 147 -10.34 -30.12 -17.88
C LEU A 147 -9.84 -29.49 -16.58
N PHE A 148 -9.62 -28.19 -16.58
CA PHE A 148 -9.25 -27.40 -15.40
C PHE A 148 -10.16 -26.18 -15.27
N GLY A 149 -10.58 -25.87 -14.05
CA GLY A 149 -11.39 -24.68 -13.77
C GLY A 149 -11.65 -24.47 -12.29
N TYR A 150 -12.32 -23.40 -11.99
CA TYR A 150 -12.89 -23.12 -10.67
C TYR A 150 -14.32 -23.65 -10.61
N GLU A 151 -14.82 -23.96 -9.42
CA GLU A 151 -16.25 -24.18 -9.26
C GLU A 151 -17.06 -22.93 -9.66
N ASN A 152 -18.30 -23.12 -10.10
CA ASN A 152 -19.10 -22.06 -10.73
C ASN A 152 -19.30 -20.83 -9.83
N ASP A 153 -19.33 -21.03 -8.52
CA ASP A 153 -19.56 -19.97 -7.54
C ASP A 153 -18.29 -19.13 -7.25
N ASN A 154 -17.13 -19.53 -7.81
CA ASN A 154 -15.90 -18.76 -7.68
C ASN A 154 -15.85 -17.64 -8.74
N PRO A 155 -15.60 -16.35 -8.37
CA PRO A 155 -15.50 -15.23 -9.31
C PRO A 155 -14.48 -15.43 -10.43
N SER A 156 -13.44 -16.23 -10.16
CA SER A 156 -12.41 -16.53 -11.16
C SER A 156 -12.89 -17.51 -12.24
N SER A 157 -13.99 -18.26 -12.01
CA SER A 157 -14.52 -19.24 -12.96
C SER A 157 -14.93 -18.60 -14.29
N GLU A 158 -15.76 -17.56 -14.24
CA GLU A 158 -16.20 -16.84 -15.44
C GLU A 158 -15.01 -16.16 -16.15
N TYR A 159 -14.12 -15.55 -15.39
CA TYR A 159 -12.96 -14.88 -15.97
C TYR A 159 -12.03 -15.85 -16.66
N LEU A 160 -11.75 -17.01 -16.07
CA LEU A 160 -10.94 -18.06 -16.66
C LEU A 160 -11.55 -18.53 -17.98
N LYS A 161 -12.86 -18.79 -17.99
CA LYS A 161 -13.60 -19.29 -19.16
C LYS A 161 -13.64 -18.27 -20.31
N TYR A 162 -14.05 -17.03 -20.01
CA TYR A 162 -14.36 -16.05 -21.06
C TYR A 162 -13.15 -15.17 -21.43
N LYS A 163 -12.23 -14.91 -20.51
CA LYS A 163 -11.08 -14.01 -20.75
C LYS A 163 -9.75 -14.74 -20.93
N ILE A 164 -9.56 -15.89 -20.28
CA ILE A 164 -8.35 -16.70 -20.47
C ILE A 164 -8.54 -17.68 -21.62
N PHE A 165 -9.58 -18.50 -21.60
CA PHE A 165 -9.86 -19.46 -22.68
C PHE A 165 -10.57 -18.85 -23.89
N ASN A 166 -10.90 -17.57 -23.87
CA ASN A 166 -11.49 -16.79 -24.96
C ASN A 166 -12.83 -17.34 -25.45
N GLU A 167 -13.68 -17.93 -24.59
CA GLU A 167 -15.05 -18.26 -24.98
C GLU A 167 -15.87 -17.00 -25.25
N PRO A 168 -16.78 -17.04 -26.24
CA PRO A 168 -17.69 -15.93 -26.52
C PRO A 168 -18.58 -15.62 -25.31
N PHE A 169 -18.66 -14.34 -24.93
CA PHE A 169 -19.52 -13.86 -23.84
C PHE A 169 -20.04 -12.46 -24.15
N SER A 170 -21.33 -12.25 -23.95
CA SER A 170 -22.03 -10.98 -24.25
C SER A 170 -22.31 -10.13 -23.00
N GLY A 171 -21.90 -10.58 -21.79
CA GLY A 171 -22.12 -9.90 -20.53
C GLY A 171 -20.92 -9.10 -20.06
N THR A 172 -21.07 -8.43 -18.91
CA THR A 172 -19.98 -7.81 -18.15
C THR A 172 -19.51 -8.74 -17.03
N ILE A 173 -18.19 -8.89 -16.88
CA ILE A 173 -17.59 -9.65 -15.79
C ILE A 173 -17.06 -8.65 -14.78
N ASN A 174 -17.51 -8.75 -13.53
CA ASN A 174 -16.99 -7.93 -12.45
C ASN A 174 -15.54 -8.33 -12.15
N GLU A 175 -14.61 -7.39 -12.34
CA GLU A 175 -13.21 -7.65 -12.08
C GLU A 175 -12.93 -7.55 -10.57
N THR A 176 -12.30 -8.59 -10.03
CA THR A 176 -11.78 -8.63 -8.67
C THR A 176 -10.27 -8.54 -8.71
N TYR A 177 -9.63 -8.37 -7.55
CA TYR A 177 -8.18 -8.48 -7.41
C TYR A 177 -7.62 -9.78 -8.04
N TYR A 178 -8.29 -10.91 -7.84
CA TYR A 178 -7.85 -12.19 -8.38
C TYR A 178 -8.01 -12.30 -9.90
N THR A 179 -9.08 -11.74 -10.46
CA THR A 179 -9.26 -11.74 -11.92
C THR A 179 -8.27 -10.84 -12.63
N LYS A 180 -7.86 -9.73 -11.98
CA LYS A 180 -6.78 -8.88 -12.47
C LYS A 180 -5.43 -9.60 -12.51
N ASN A 181 -5.14 -10.42 -11.49
CA ASN A 181 -3.92 -11.24 -11.49
C ASN A 181 -3.93 -12.28 -12.64
N LEU A 182 -5.09 -12.87 -12.98
CA LEU A 182 -5.24 -13.74 -14.15
C LEU A 182 -4.92 -12.99 -15.45
N LYS A 183 -5.40 -11.75 -15.58
CA LYS A 183 -5.12 -10.88 -16.73
C LYS A 183 -3.63 -10.59 -16.85
N ILE A 184 -3.00 -10.16 -15.74
CA ILE A 184 -1.55 -9.88 -15.70
C ILE A 184 -0.74 -11.11 -16.10
N ALA A 185 -1.11 -12.31 -15.61
CA ALA A 185 -0.42 -13.55 -15.96
C ALA A 185 -0.55 -13.86 -17.45
N LYS A 186 -1.75 -13.71 -18.04
CA LYS A 186 -1.99 -13.90 -19.48
C LYS A 186 -1.13 -12.96 -20.31
N GLU A 187 -1.16 -11.66 -20.02
CA GLU A 187 -0.39 -10.64 -20.73
C GLU A 187 1.12 -10.88 -20.59
N PHE A 188 1.59 -11.22 -19.39
CA PHE A 188 2.98 -11.55 -19.12
C PHE A 188 3.47 -12.70 -20.00
N PHE A 189 2.75 -13.82 -20.04
CA PHE A 189 3.16 -14.96 -20.84
C PHE A 189 3.07 -14.70 -22.33
N ARG A 190 2.02 -14.03 -22.81
CA ARG A 190 1.91 -13.66 -24.22
C ARG A 190 3.11 -12.83 -24.68
N ASP A 191 3.50 -11.80 -23.91
CA ASP A 191 4.58 -10.90 -24.27
C ASP A 191 5.94 -11.63 -24.22
N ASN A 192 6.18 -12.53 -23.25
CA ASN A 192 7.40 -13.31 -23.15
C ASN A 192 7.49 -14.41 -24.22
N ILE A 193 6.38 -15.07 -24.59
CA ILE A 193 6.34 -16.03 -25.71
C ILE A 193 6.69 -15.32 -27.01
N GLN A 194 6.13 -14.14 -27.26
CA GLN A 194 6.44 -13.34 -28.45
C GLN A 194 7.93 -12.96 -28.49
N ALA A 195 8.46 -12.47 -27.38
CA ALA A 195 9.88 -12.11 -27.30
C ALA A 195 10.81 -13.31 -27.53
N LEU A 196 10.47 -14.47 -26.98
CA LEU A 196 11.25 -15.72 -27.18
C LEU A 196 11.20 -16.18 -28.64
N TYR A 197 10.02 -16.13 -29.26
CA TYR A 197 9.87 -16.45 -30.68
C TYR A 197 10.67 -15.49 -31.58
N ASP A 198 10.63 -14.20 -31.29
CA ASP A 198 11.39 -13.19 -32.06
C ASP A 198 12.90 -13.37 -31.94
N ALA A 199 13.39 -13.92 -30.80
CA ALA A 199 14.79 -14.18 -30.57
C ALA A 199 15.28 -15.54 -31.10
N GLU A 200 14.50 -16.61 -30.92
CA GLU A 200 14.96 -17.99 -31.11
C GLU A 200 14.08 -18.82 -32.05
N GLY A 201 12.94 -18.29 -32.50
CA GLY A 201 12.02 -18.96 -33.43
C GLY A 201 11.06 -19.95 -32.76
N ILE A 202 10.35 -20.72 -33.61
CA ILE A 202 9.27 -21.62 -33.18
C ILE A 202 9.78 -22.81 -32.34
N ASP A 203 11.02 -23.28 -32.60
CA ASP A 203 11.62 -24.43 -31.90
C ASP A 203 11.80 -24.15 -30.41
N ALA A 204 12.06 -22.87 -30.03
CA ALA A 204 12.13 -22.47 -28.62
C ALA A 204 10.78 -22.59 -27.93
N ILE A 205 9.67 -22.30 -28.60
CA ILE A 205 8.31 -22.47 -28.08
C ILE A 205 8.00 -23.95 -27.87
N ASP A 206 8.39 -24.81 -28.79
CA ASP A 206 8.29 -26.27 -28.63
C ASP A 206 9.08 -26.76 -27.42
N ALA A 207 10.30 -26.26 -27.22
CA ALA A 207 11.12 -26.58 -26.06
C ALA A 207 10.46 -26.18 -24.74
N ILE A 208 9.88 -24.96 -24.63
CA ILE A 208 9.12 -24.49 -23.46
C ILE A 208 7.90 -25.38 -23.20
N TYR A 209 7.16 -25.74 -24.25
CA TYR A 209 6.02 -26.66 -24.13
C TYR A 209 6.45 -28.04 -23.57
N LEU A 210 7.54 -28.62 -24.07
CA LEU A 210 8.05 -29.91 -23.58
C LEU A 210 8.53 -29.81 -22.13
N LYS A 211 9.27 -28.74 -21.77
CA LYS A 211 9.70 -28.50 -20.39
C LYS A 211 8.49 -28.39 -19.46
N LEU A 212 7.50 -27.57 -19.81
CA LEU A 212 6.28 -27.35 -19.01
C LEU A 212 5.50 -28.64 -18.77
N THR A 213 5.34 -29.45 -19.82
CA THR A 213 4.47 -30.64 -19.76
C THR A 213 5.15 -31.90 -19.25
N GLN A 214 6.47 -32.04 -19.42
CA GLN A 214 7.19 -33.30 -19.17
C GLN A 214 8.28 -33.18 -18.09
N LYS A 215 8.85 -31.99 -17.85
CA LYS A 215 10.01 -31.83 -16.98
C LYS A 215 9.67 -31.22 -15.60
N LEU A 216 8.57 -30.53 -15.47
CA LEU A 216 8.08 -30.03 -14.19
C LEU A 216 7.36 -31.16 -13.43
N MET A 217 7.88 -31.51 -12.24
CA MET A 217 7.44 -32.68 -11.47
C MET A 217 6.75 -32.28 -10.17
N PHE A 218 5.58 -32.88 -9.94
CA PHE A 218 4.81 -32.73 -8.71
C PHE A 218 4.89 -33.97 -7.82
N ASN A 219 4.95 -33.78 -6.53
CA ASN A 219 4.69 -34.82 -5.57
C ASN A 219 3.18 -34.85 -5.27
N ILE A 220 2.49 -35.89 -5.70
CA ILE A 220 1.03 -36.01 -5.55
C ILE A 220 0.70 -36.56 -4.16
N HIS A 221 -0.19 -35.87 -3.46
CA HIS A 221 -0.80 -36.30 -2.20
C HIS A 221 -2.30 -36.47 -2.35
N ASP A 222 -2.77 -37.71 -2.38
CA ASP A 222 -4.19 -38.00 -2.46
C ASP A 222 -4.82 -37.99 -1.05
N ILE A 223 -5.79 -37.09 -0.84
CA ILE A 223 -6.54 -36.95 0.40
C ILE A 223 -7.67 -38.00 0.39
N LYS A 224 -7.63 -38.92 1.36
CA LYS A 224 -8.64 -39.98 1.52
C LYS A 224 -9.92 -39.43 2.14
N ASP A 225 -11.05 -40.14 1.90
CA ASP A 225 -12.39 -39.77 2.42
C ASP A 225 -12.48 -39.65 3.97
N ASP A 226 -11.57 -40.27 4.70
CA ASP A 226 -11.58 -40.30 6.17
C ASP A 226 -11.03 -39.01 6.80
N TYR A 227 -10.49 -38.08 5.99
CA TYR A 227 -9.94 -36.84 6.47
C TYR A 227 -10.89 -35.68 6.14
N ASP A 228 -11.12 -34.82 7.13
CA ASP A 228 -11.80 -33.56 6.92
C ASP A 228 -10.93 -32.64 6.04
N VAL A 229 -11.43 -32.33 4.86
CA VAL A 229 -10.71 -31.56 3.84
C VAL A 229 -10.39 -30.17 4.32
N PHE A 230 -11.26 -29.56 5.13
CA PHE A 230 -11.08 -28.21 5.66
C PHE A 230 -9.95 -28.17 6.69
N VAL A 231 -9.89 -29.18 7.58
CA VAL A 231 -8.79 -29.34 8.54
C VAL A 231 -7.47 -29.62 7.82
N ALA A 232 -7.50 -30.47 6.79
CA ALA A 232 -6.33 -30.75 5.96
C ALA A 232 -5.86 -29.48 5.25
N PHE A 233 -6.77 -28.67 4.71
CA PHE A 233 -6.45 -27.40 4.04
C PHE A 233 -5.84 -26.36 5.00
N GLU A 234 -6.42 -26.15 6.19
CA GLU A 234 -5.87 -25.22 7.19
C GLU A 234 -4.45 -25.63 7.64
N THR A 235 -4.17 -26.93 7.77
CA THR A 235 -2.84 -27.43 8.19
C THR A 235 -1.81 -27.43 7.08
N MET A 236 -2.20 -27.65 5.83
CA MET A 236 -1.29 -27.71 4.67
C MET A 236 -0.87 -26.31 4.17
N ASN A 237 -1.73 -25.31 4.23
CA ASN A 237 -1.47 -23.95 3.78
C ASN A 237 -0.35 -23.19 4.54
N ASN A 238 0.19 -23.77 5.60
CA ASN A 238 1.33 -23.19 6.33
C ASN A 238 2.67 -23.29 5.57
N ARG A 239 2.72 -23.93 4.39
CA ARG A 239 3.96 -24.20 3.63
C ARG A 239 4.13 -23.33 2.36
N GLY A 240 3.13 -22.50 1.97
CA GLY A 240 3.17 -21.63 0.79
C GLY A 240 2.89 -20.17 1.13
N LYS A 241 2.37 -19.39 0.15
CA LYS A 241 1.85 -18.03 0.44
C LYS A 241 0.69 -18.19 1.41
N LYS A 242 0.85 -17.65 2.62
CA LYS A 242 -0.18 -17.73 3.68
C LYS A 242 -1.50 -17.16 3.19
N LEU A 243 -2.60 -17.75 3.63
CA LEU A 243 -3.93 -17.17 3.45
C LEU A 243 -3.99 -15.84 4.20
N THR A 244 -4.73 -14.88 3.64
CA THR A 244 -5.11 -13.68 4.39
C THR A 244 -6.14 -14.05 5.45
N ASN A 245 -6.31 -13.20 6.45
CA ASN A 245 -7.29 -13.46 7.50
C ASN A 245 -8.72 -13.51 6.96
N LEU A 246 -9.00 -12.72 5.92
CA LEU A 246 -10.30 -12.72 5.23
C LEU A 246 -10.55 -14.05 4.50
N GLU A 247 -9.53 -14.61 3.84
CA GLU A 247 -9.59 -15.93 3.20
C GLU A 247 -9.78 -17.05 4.23
N LEU A 248 -9.06 -16.97 5.35
CA LEU A 248 -9.15 -17.93 6.45
C LEU A 248 -10.55 -17.95 7.07
N LEU A 249 -11.15 -16.76 7.25
CA LEU A 249 -12.51 -16.63 7.74
C LEU A 249 -13.53 -17.22 6.76
N LYS A 250 -13.39 -16.96 5.45
CA LYS A 250 -14.24 -17.57 4.43
C LYS A 250 -14.29 -19.09 4.57
N ASN A 251 -13.11 -19.70 4.59
CA ASN A 251 -12.98 -21.16 4.68
C ASN A 251 -13.66 -21.70 5.92
N ARG A 252 -13.46 -21.02 7.05
CA ARG A 252 -14.09 -21.39 8.32
C ARG A 252 -15.62 -21.33 8.23
N LEU A 253 -16.18 -20.25 7.68
CA LEU A 253 -17.64 -20.09 7.55
C LEU A 253 -18.24 -21.14 6.61
N ILE A 254 -17.59 -21.41 5.45
CA ILE A 254 -18.04 -22.48 4.53
C ILE A 254 -17.99 -23.85 5.23
N TYR A 255 -16.91 -24.14 5.98
CA TYR A 255 -16.85 -25.38 6.76
C TYR A 255 -18.01 -25.50 7.76
N LEU A 256 -18.34 -24.41 8.47
CA LEU A 256 -19.42 -24.43 9.46
C LEU A 256 -20.78 -24.73 8.84
N THR A 257 -21.05 -24.36 7.59
CA THR A 257 -22.32 -24.71 6.91
C THR A 257 -22.51 -26.21 6.77
N THR A 258 -21.44 -26.99 6.74
CA THR A 258 -21.51 -28.46 6.61
C THR A 258 -21.77 -29.19 7.94
N LEU A 259 -21.66 -28.51 9.07
CA LEU A 259 -21.74 -29.09 10.41
C LEU A 259 -23.15 -29.06 11.05
N TYR A 260 -24.04 -28.22 10.54
CA TYR A 260 -25.42 -28.19 11.02
C TYR A 260 -26.16 -29.46 10.65
N SER A 261 -26.96 -30.00 11.60
CA SER A 261 -27.82 -31.15 11.33
C SER A 261 -28.97 -30.74 10.40
N ASP A 262 -29.46 -31.68 9.60
CA ASP A 262 -30.54 -31.42 8.65
C ASP A 262 -31.89 -31.10 9.35
N ASP A 263 -32.03 -31.44 10.62
CA ASP A 263 -33.20 -31.08 11.42
C ASP A 263 -33.25 -29.59 11.80
N ILE A 264 -32.07 -28.92 11.84
CA ILE A 264 -31.96 -27.51 12.19
C ILE A 264 -31.83 -26.65 10.94
N PHE A 265 -31.18 -27.18 9.93
CA PHE A 265 -30.78 -26.43 8.73
C PHE A 265 -30.70 -27.39 7.55
N ASP A 266 -31.68 -27.34 6.66
CA ASP A 266 -31.80 -28.32 5.58
C ASP A 266 -30.72 -28.09 4.48
N GLU A 267 -30.57 -29.05 3.59
CA GLU A 267 -29.58 -29.01 2.49
C GLU A 267 -29.76 -27.82 1.55
N TYR A 268 -31.00 -27.32 1.37
CA TYR A 268 -31.26 -26.13 0.55
C TYR A 268 -30.79 -24.87 1.27
N GLU A 269 -31.11 -24.75 2.55
CA GLU A 269 -30.68 -23.62 3.41
C GLU A 269 -29.16 -23.58 3.55
N LYS A 270 -28.49 -24.74 3.74
CA LYS A 270 -27.02 -24.86 3.76
C LYS A 270 -26.41 -24.33 2.45
N LYS A 271 -26.99 -24.72 1.33
CA LYS A 271 -26.54 -24.26 0.01
C LYS A 271 -26.76 -22.78 -0.18
N ASP A 272 -27.90 -22.26 0.26
CA ASP A 272 -28.21 -20.82 0.17
C ASP A 272 -27.23 -19.99 1.01
N LEU A 273 -26.97 -20.38 2.27
CA LEU A 273 -25.98 -19.69 3.10
C LEU A 273 -24.57 -19.74 2.49
N ARG A 274 -24.18 -20.86 1.88
CA ARG A 274 -22.91 -21.02 1.20
C ARG A 274 -22.82 -20.07 -0.01
N ASN A 275 -23.89 -19.93 -0.78
CA ASN A 275 -23.98 -18.95 -1.88
C ASN A 275 -23.88 -17.52 -1.36
N GLN A 276 -24.56 -17.18 -0.26
CA GLN A 276 -24.46 -15.86 0.37
C GLN A 276 -23.02 -15.53 0.80
N ILE A 277 -22.31 -16.53 1.39
CA ILE A 277 -20.89 -16.37 1.71
C ILE A 277 -20.07 -16.06 0.46
N ASN A 278 -20.25 -16.84 -0.61
CA ASN A 278 -19.49 -16.64 -1.85
C ASN A 278 -19.77 -15.29 -2.50
N ASP A 279 -21.04 -14.87 -2.57
CA ASP A 279 -21.42 -13.56 -3.10
C ASP A 279 -20.89 -12.40 -2.25
N THR A 280 -20.89 -12.56 -0.94
CA THR A 280 -20.31 -11.59 -0.04
C THR A 280 -18.81 -11.39 -0.31
N TRP A 281 -18.03 -12.48 -0.40
CA TRP A 281 -16.60 -12.40 -0.69
C TRP A 281 -16.31 -11.85 -2.08
N LYS A 282 -17.15 -12.19 -3.06
CA LYS A 282 -17.08 -11.62 -4.41
C LYS A 282 -17.22 -10.09 -4.37
N GLU A 283 -18.23 -9.61 -3.66
CA GLU A 283 -18.45 -8.16 -3.50
C GLU A 283 -17.32 -7.48 -2.72
N VAL A 284 -16.89 -8.06 -1.59
CA VAL A 284 -15.77 -7.51 -0.80
C VAL A 284 -14.51 -7.39 -1.65
N TYR A 285 -14.11 -8.45 -2.37
CA TYR A 285 -12.93 -8.40 -3.23
C TYR A 285 -13.09 -7.44 -4.42
N TYR A 286 -14.30 -7.29 -4.93
CA TYR A 286 -14.59 -6.28 -5.95
C TYR A 286 -14.36 -4.87 -5.39
N GLN A 287 -14.96 -4.55 -4.25
CA GLN A 287 -14.82 -3.22 -3.64
C GLN A 287 -13.37 -2.90 -3.26
N LEU A 288 -12.65 -3.83 -2.62
CA LEU A 288 -11.26 -3.64 -2.23
C LEU A 288 -10.31 -3.53 -3.44
N GLY A 289 -10.66 -4.16 -4.56
CA GLY A 289 -9.87 -4.15 -5.79
C GLY A 289 -10.28 -3.10 -6.82
N ARG A 290 -11.27 -2.24 -6.59
CA ARG A 290 -11.78 -1.26 -7.58
C ARG A 290 -10.71 -0.29 -8.07
N ASN A 291 -9.81 0.16 -7.19
CA ASN A 291 -8.68 0.96 -7.61
C ASN A 291 -7.50 0.05 -7.97
N GLU A 292 -7.17 0.00 -9.27
CA GLU A 292 -6.11 -0.89 -9.78
C GLU A 292 -4.71 -0.49 -9.32
N LEU A 293 -4.47 0.79 -9.11
CA LEU A 293 -3.17 1.32 -8.72
C LEU A 293 -2.92 1.16 -7.21
N ILE A 294 -3.99 1.21 -6.42
CA ILE A 294 -3.93 1.18 -4.95
C ILE A 294 -5.04 0.27 -4.43
N PRO A 295 -4.90 -1.07 -4.57
CA PRO A 295 -5.86 -2.00 -3.98
C PRO A 295 -5.82 -1.89 -2.45
N LEU A 296 -6.99 -1.99 -1.82
CA LEU A 296 -7.11 -1.93 -0.37
C LEU A 296 -6.77 -3.29 0.28
N SER A 297 -6.21 -3.22 1.49
CA SER A 297 -5.87 -4.39 2.28
C SER A 297 -7.15 -5.06 2.82
N ASP A 298 -7.29 -6.35 2.56
CA ASP A 298 -8.36 -7.18 3.08
C ASP A 298 -8.24 -7.41 4.60
N ASP A 299 -7.04 -7.54 5.15
CA ASP A 299 -6.80 -7.66 6.58
C ASP A 299 -7.15 -6.36 7.34
N GLU A 300 -6.83 -5.20 6.78
CA GLU A 300 -7.23 -3.92 7.37
C GLU A 300 -8.74 -3.74 7.35
N PHE A 301 -9.39 -4.11 6.26
CA PHE A 301 -10.85 -4.07 6.17
C PHE A 301 -11.51 -5.01 7.17
N LEU A 302 -11.07 -6.27 7.26
CA LEU A 302 -11.64 -7.24 8.19
C LEU A 302 -11.47 -6.80 9.65
N ARG A 303 -10.31 -6.23 10.00
CA ARG A 303 -10.08 -5.64 11.33
C ARG A 303 -11.00 -4.47 11.61
N ALA A 304 -11.19 -3.59 10.63
CA ALA A 304 -12.11 -2.45 10.76
C ALA A 304 -13.56 -2.92 10.94
N HIS A 305 -13.99 -3.90 10.16
CA HIS A 305 -15.32 -4.49 10.29
C HIS A 305 -15.50 -5.18 11.65
N TRP A 306 -14.48 -5.86 12.17
CA TRP A 306 -14.53 -6.42 13.52
C TRP A 306 -14.75 -5.33 14.58
N ILE A 307 -14.11 -4.16 14.44
CA ILE A 307 -14.32 -3.00 15.33
C ILE A 307 -15.77 -2.48 15.24
N ILE A 308 -16.33 -2.49 14.03
CA ILE A 308 -17.69 -1.99 13.77
C ILE A 308 -18.75 -2.93 14.35
N TYR A 309 -18.56 -4.24 14.16
CA TYR A 309 -19.59 -5.24 14.44
C TYR A 309 -19.54 -5.79 15.88
N PHE A 310 -18.33 -5.99 16.43
CA PHE A 310 -18.15 -6.59 17.76
C PHE A 310 -17.72 -5.57 18.80
N SER A 311 -18.06 -5.84 20.08
CA SER A 311 -17.64 -4.98 21.19
C SER A 311 -16.11 -5.01 21.35
N TYR A 312 -15.48 -3.85 21.23
CA TYR A 312 -14.05 -3.68 21.36
C TYR A 312 -13.61 -3.73 22.81
N SER A 313 -12.66 -4.63 23.12
CA SER A 313 -11.96 -4.67 24.40
C SER A 313 -10.45 -4.68 24.16
N ARG A 314 -9.72 -3.76 24.82
CA ARG A 314 -8.27 -3.67 24.71
C ARG A 314 -7.54 -4.97 25.09
N ARG A 315 -8.10 -5.78 25.98
CA ARG A 315 -7.55 -7.10 26.39
C ARG A 315 -7.72 -8.17 25.30
N LYS A 316 -8.67 -7.98 24.37
CA LYS A 316 -8.97 -8.88 23.25
C LYS A 316 -8.49 -8.34 21.91
N GLY A 317 -7.97 -7.09 21.87
CA GLY A 317 -7.94 -6.26 20.70
C GLY A 317 -6.80 -6.48 19.71
N ASP A 318 -5.75 -7.17 20.09
CA ASP A 318 -4.58 -7.31 19.17
C ASP A 318 -4.66 -8.59 18.34
N ASP A 319 -5.61 -9.50 18.63
CA ASP A 319 -5.79 -10.75 17.88
C ASP A 319 -7.25 -10.92 17.43
N TYR A 320 -7.72 -9.97 16.59
CA TYR A 320 -9.11 -9.97 16.07
C TYR A 320 -9.44 -11.24 15.28
N ILE A 321 -8.48 -11.81 14.56
CA ILE A 321 -8.73 -13.04 13.79
C ILE A 321 -8.96 -14.23 14.72
N LYS A 322 -8.21 -14.33 15.81
CA LYS A 322 -8.42 -15.38 16.81
C LYS A 322 -9.79 -15.25 17.47
N PHE A 323 -10.23 -14.01 17.74
CA PHE A 323 -11.58 -13.76 18.22
C PHE A 323 -12.63 -14.26 17.22
N LEU A 324 -12.50 -13.88 15.92
CA LEU A 324 -13.44 -14.29 14.88
C LEU A 324 -13.49 -15.82 14.71
N LEU A 325 -12.33 -16.48 14.69
CA LEU A 325 -12.26 -17.95 14.56
C LEU A 325 -12.79 -18.68 15.79
N ASN A 326 -12.72 -18.09 16.98
CA ASN A 326 -13.33 -18.64 18.19
C ASN A 326 -14.85 -18.42 18.21
N LYS A 327 -15.33 -17.24 17.81
CA LYS A 327 -16.79 -16.96 17.68
C LYS A 327 -17.39 -17.90 16.62
N PHE A 328 -16.80 -17.96 15.45
CA PHE A 328 -17.22 -18.84 14.36
C PHE A 328 -16.47 -20.18 14.43
N SER A 329 -16.82 -21.02 15.41
CA SER A 329 -16.17 -22.32 15.62
C SER A 329 -17.18 -23.45 15.66
N ALA A 330 -16.73 -24.66 15.26
CA ALA A 330 -17.53 -25.88 15.35
C ALA A 330 -18.05 -26.12 16.77
N LYS A 331 -17.23 -25.81 17.80
CA LYS A 331 -17.63 -25.90 19.19
C LYS A 331 -18.93 -25.15 19.46
N ASN A 332 -19.10 -23.94 18.98
CA ASN A 332 -20.27 -23.10 19.20
C ASN A 332 -21.53 -23.61 18.46
N ILE A 333 -21.38 -24.42 17.42
CA ILE A 333 -22.51 -25.11 16.77
C ILE A 333 -22.99 -26.27 17.62
N PHE A 334 -22.07 -27.03 18.21
CA PHE A 334 -22.44 -28.22 19.03
C PHE A 334 -22.82 -27.85 20.47
N GLU A 335 -22.41 -26.70 20.97
CA GLU A 335 -22.80 -26.19 22.29
C GLU A 335 -24.22 -25.63 22.21
N LYS A 336 -25.10 -26.19 23.06
CA LYS A 336 -26.52 -25.83 23.17
C LYS A 336 -26.71 -24.89 24.36
N ILE A 337 -27.46 -23.83 24.14
CA ILE A 337 -27.87 -22.87 25.17
C ILE A 337 -29.38 -22.90 25.30
N VAL A 338 -29.88 -22.72 26.52
CA VAL A 338 -31.33 -22.64 26.83
C VAL A 338 -31.70 -21.15 26.78
N VAL A 339 -32.62 -20.79 25.91
CA VAL A 339 -33.14 -19.42 25.78
C VAL A 339 -34.59 -19.41 26.19
N SER A 340 -34.96 -18.53 27.12
CA SER A 340 -36.35 -18.29 27.48
C SER A 340 -37.03 -17.46 26.38
N VAL A 341 -38.18 -17.96 25.87
CA VAL A 341 -38.97 -17.23 24.88
C VAL A 341 -39.84 -16.24 25.62
N ASN A 342 -39.33 -15.01 25.80
CA ASN A 342 -40.20 -13.86 26.10
C ASN A 342 -40.53 -13.16 24.78
N SER A 343 -41.84 -13.05 24.55
CA SER A 343 -42.52 -12.39 23.44
C SER A 343 -41.68 -11.34 22.61
N GLU A 344 -41.52 -11.65 21.36
CA GLU A 344 -41.33 -10.79 20.12
C GLU A 344 -40.40 -9.57 20.10
N THR A 345 -39.63 -9.20 21.13
CA THR A 345 -38.77 -7.99 21.03
C THR A 345 -37.33 -8.09 21.49
N ASP A 346 -36.83 -9.23 22.03
CA ASP A 346 -35.49 -9.27 22.64
C ASP A 346 -34.55 -10.32 22.04
N PHE A 347 -34.23 -10.22 20.74
CA PHE A 347 -33.09 -10.96 20.15
C PHE A 347 -31.79 -10.16 20.09
N GLU A 348 -31.72 -8.98 20.67
CA GLU A 348 -30.59 -8.06 20.42
C GLU A 348 -29.70 -7.74 21.62
N ASN A 349 -29.68 -8.42 22.73
CA ASN A 349 -28.65 -8.10 23.74
C ASN A 349 -28.41 -9.22 24.76
N ASN A 350 -27.55 -10.19 24.42
CA ASN A 350 -26.87 -10.97 25.45
C ASN A 350 -25.34 -10.85 25.30
N ASN A 351 -24.81 -9.75 25.80
CA ASN A 351 -23.40 -9.63 26.11
C ASN A 351 -23.16 -10.16 27.53
N GLU A 352 -22.36 -11.22 27.61
CA GLU A 352 -21.82 -11.71 28.91
C GLU A 352 -21.00 -10.59 29.56
N ASN A 353 -21.53 -10.02 30.62
CA ASN A 353 -20.90 -9.50 31.84
C ASN A 353 -21.79 -8.42 32.44
N ASP A 354 -22.74 -8.79 33.26
CA ASP A 354 -23.14 -8.04 34.46
C ASP A 354 -24.06 -8.95 35.25
N ILE A 355 -23.49 -9.64 36.21
CA ILE A 355 -24.24 -10.22 37.34
C ILE A 355 -24.13 -9.20 38.45
N ASP A 356 -25.16 -8.40 38.64
CA ASP A 356 -25.46 -7.74 39.92
C ASP A 356 -26.95 -7.50 40.05
N GLU A 357 -27.50 -8.22 41.04
CA GLU A 357 -28.69 -7.95 41.85
C GLU A 357 -30.02 -7.63 41.13
N ILE A 358 -30.83 -8.67 40.95
CA ILE A 358 -32.28 -8.55 40.72
C ILE A 358 -32.99 -8.57 42.07
N ALA A 359 -33.70 -7.50 42.39
CA ALA A 359 -34.65 -7.45 43.49
C ALA A 359 -35.84 -8.37 43.17
N GLU A 360 -36.19 -9.19 44.15
CA GLU A 360 -37.37 -10.06 44.13
C GLU A 360 -38.63 -9.17 44.19
N ASP A 361 -39.45 -9.22 43.11
CA ASP A 361 -40.86 -8.91 43.20
C ASP A 361 -41.69 -10.13 42.81
N GLU A 362 -42.43 -10.64 43.77
CA GLU A 362 -43.30 -11.81 43.66
C GLU A 362 -44.57 -11.49 42.83
N ASP A 363 -45.00 -12.58 42.13
CA ASP A 363 -46.30 -12.84 41.52
C ASP A 363 -46.46 -12.57 40.01
N ASN A 364 -46.04 -13.60 39.23
CA ASN A 364 -46.90 -14.19 38.18
C ASN A 364 -46.23 -15.46 37.62
N ASN A 365 -46.64 -16.64 38.05
CA ASN A 365 -46.22 -17.93 37.52
C ASN A 365 -46.77 -18.14 36.10
N ILE A 366 -46.06 -17.69 35.06
CA ILE A 366 -46.07 -18.28 33.74
C ILE A 366 -44.64 -18.78 33.54
N GLU A 367 -44.43 -20.10 33.59
CA GLU A 367 -43.14 -20.67 33.28
C GLU A 367 -42.80 -20.24 31.84
N PRO A 368 -41.67 -19.56 31.60
CA PRO A 368 -41.28 -19.19 30.26
C PRO A 368 -40.97 -20.43 29.46
N GLU A 369 -41.58 -20.60 28.29
CA GLU A 369 -41.21 -21.67 27.36
C GLU A 369 -39.72 -21.49 27.05
N THR A 370 -38.91 -22.47 27.42
CA THR A 370 -37.48 -22.47 27.15
C THR A 370 -37.22 -23.33 25.93
N ILE A 371 -36.56 -22.70 24.91
CA ILE A 371 -36.12 -23.42 23.73
C ILE A 371 -34.60 -23.65 23.80
N THR A 372 -34.17 -24.86 23.50
CA THR A 372 -32.76 -25.21 23.41
C THR A 372 -32.27 -24.92 21.99
N VAL A 373 -31.40 -23.92 21.82
CA VAL A 373 -30.83 -23.51 20.51
C VAL A 373 -29.31 -23.73 20.51
N THR A 374 -28.74 -23.79 19.31
CA THR A 374 -27.30 -23.81 19.15
C THR A 374 -26.72 -22.43 19.52
N LYS A 375 -25.55 -22.38 20.17
CA LYS A 375 -24.87 -21.13 20.57
C LYS A 375 -24.48 -20.28 19.37
N LEU A 376 -24.25 -20.85 18.20
CA LEU A 376 -24.05 -20.17 16.94
C LEU A 376 -25.16 -20.59 15.97
N ALA A 377 -26.15 -19.72 15.79
CA ALA A 377 -27.22 -19.95 14.86
C ALA A 377 -26.80 -19.61 13.40
N PRO A 378 -27.35 -20.30 12.36
CA PRO A 378 -27.09 -19.95 10.95
C PRO A 378 -27.40 -18.48 10.61
N LYS A 379 -28.42 -17.91 11.23
CA LYS A 379 -28.80 -16.49 11.10
C LYS A 379 -27.68 -15.55 11.51
N GLU A 380 -26.96 -15.82 12.59
CA GLU A 380 -25.83 -14.99 13.04
C GLU A 380 -24.72 -14.95 12.00
N ILE A 381 -24.47 -16.07 11.30
CA ILE A 381 -23.51 -16.10 10.19
C ILE A 381 -24.03 -15.24 9.04
N SER A 382 -25.30 -15.39 8.65
CA SER A 382 -25.92 -14.62 7.58
C SER A 382 -25.89 -13.10 7.89
N ASP A 383 -26.24 -12.70 9.09
CA ASP A 383 -26.25 -11.28 9.50
C ASP A 383 -24.82 -10.70 9.47
N TYR A 384 -23.85 -11.45 9.97
CA TYR A 384 -22.44 -11.02 9.94
C TYR A 384 -21.90 -10.85 8.53
N ILE A 385 -22.13 -11.81 7.61
CA ILE A 385 -21.63 -11.71 6.23
C ILE A 385 -22.34 -10.62 5.43
N ASN A 386 -23.63 -10.38 5.67
CA ASN A 386 -24.36 -9.29 5.05
C ASN A 386 -23.81 -7.93 5.50
N SER A 387 -23.51 -7.77 6.80
CA SER A 387 -22.88 -6.54 7.31
C SER A 387 -21.48 -6.34 6.72
N LEU A 388 -20.70 -7.41 6.54
CA LEU A 388 -19.39 -7.37 5.89
C LEU A 388 -19.48 -6.90 4.43
N LYS A 389 -20.47 -7.47 3.69
CA LYS A 389 -20.77 -7.08 2.31
C LYS A 389 -21.12 -5.60 2.17
N ASP A 390 -22.02 -5.14 3.05
CA ASP A 390 -22.50 -3.76 3.00
C ASP A 390 -21.41 -2.74 3.40
N MET A 391 -20.59 -3.06 4.38
CA MET A 391 -19.53 -2.15 4.82
C MET A 391 -18.36 -2.04 3.82
N ALA A 392 -18.15 -3.02 2.95
CA ALA A 392 -17.03 -3.00 2.00
C ALA A 392 -17.08 -1.78 1.05
N LYS A 393 -18.28 -1.39 0.58
CA LYS A 393 -18.47 -0.23 -0.30
C LYS A 393 -18.18 1.09 0.42
N TYR A 394 -18.63 1.23 1.67
CA TYR A 394 -18.40 2.44 2.48
C TYR A 394 -16.94 2.51 2.96
N TRP A 395 -16.31 1.37 3.21
CA TRP A 395 -14.87 1.31 3.46
C TRP A 395 -14.06 1.83 2.27
N TYR A 396 -14.40 1.40 1.05
CA TYR A 396 -13.81 1.93 -0.17
C TYR A 396 -13.96 3.46 -0.28
N ASP A 397 -15.17 3.97 0.00
CA ASP A 397 -15.48 5.40 -0.06
C ASP A 397 -14.64 6.24 0.90
N THR A 398 -14.21 5.68 2.05
CA THR A 398 -13.29 6.39 2.96
C THR A 398 -11.91 6.65 2.36
N TYR A 399 -11.45 5.83 1.42
CA TYR A 399 -10.16 6.00 0.74
C TYR A 399 -10.28 6.81 -0.55
N PHE A 400 -11.36 6.62 -1.29
CA PHE A 400 -11.59 7.20 -2.62
C PHE A 400 -12.91 7.98 -2.68
N PRO A 401 -13.09 9.01 -1.84
CA PRO A 401 -14.35 9.73 -1.74
C PRO A 401 -14.81 10.32 -3.07
N GLN A 402 -13.90 10.76 -3.94
CA GLN A 402 -14.24 11.33 -5.24
C GLN A 402 -14.95 10.35 -6.17
N GLN A 403 -14.71 9.05 -6.00
CA GLN A 403 -15.33 7.97 -6.79
C GLN A 403 -16.62 7.41 -6.14
N SER A 404 -16.98 7.92 -4.96
CA SER A 404 -18.15 7.43 -4.22
C SER A 404 -19.47 7.90 -4.86
N PRO A 405 -20.42 6.97 -5.11
CA PRO A 405 -21.80 7.33 -5.45
C PRO A 405 -22.66 7.66 -4.23
N HIS A 406 -22.17 7.39 -3.00
CA HIS A 406 -22.92 7.50 -1.75
C HIS A 406 -22.71 8.84 -1.04
N LEU A 407 -21.79 9.67 -1.51
CA LEU A 407 -21.40 10.95 -0.93
C LEU A 407 -21.81 12.10 -1.83
N THR A 408 -22.33 13.16 -1.25
CA THR A 408 -22.51 14.46 -1.90
C THR A 408 -21.15 15.12 -2.17
N ASN A 409 -21.09 16.12 -3.03
CA ASN A 409 -19.82 16.80 -3.33
C ASN A 409 -19.19 17.44 -2.09
N GLU A 410 -19.99 17.94 -1.16
CA GLU A 410 -19.48 18.54 0.06
C GLU A 410 -18.96 17.50 1.05
N GLU A 411 -19.66 16.37 1.22
CA GLU A 411 -19.17 15.23 1.99
C GLU A 411 -17.84 14.69 1.43
N LYS A 412 -17.70 14.58 0.09
CA LYS A 412 -16.44 14.19 -0.58
C LYS A 412 -15.27 15.08 -0.19
N ILE A 413 -15.49 16.39 -0.14
CA ILE A 413 -14.47 17.35 0.27
C ILE A 413 -14.03 17.08 1.72
N TRP A 414 -14.97 16.83 2.63
CA TRP A 414 -14.63 16.60 4.03
C TRP A 414 -13.96 15.25 4.29
N VAL A 415 -14.41 14.17 3.66
CA VAL A 415 -13.73 12.87 3.76
C VAL A 415 -12.32 12.95 3.17
N ASP A 416 -12.13 13.70 2.08
CA ASP A 416 -10.82 13.95 1.51
C ASP A 416 -9.92 14.77 2.46
N LYS A 417 -10.46 15.78 3.15
CA LYS A 417 -9.74 16.50 4.21
C LYS A 417 -9.30 15.60 5.36
N LEU A 418 -10.14 14.66 5.78
CA LEU A 418 -9.78 13.65 6.78
C LEU A 418 -8.60 12.77 6.31
N ASN A 419 -8.60 12.38 5.03
CA ASN A 419 -7.48 11.63 4.47
C ASN A 419 -6.17 12.45 4.46
N ARG A 420 -6.25 13.74 4.13
CA ARG A 420 -5.10 14.65 4.11
C ARG A 420 -4.49 14.88 5.49
N ILE A 421 -5.33 15.10 6.49
CA ILE A 421 -4.87 15.29 7.86
C ILE A 421 -4.41 13.98 8.50
N GLY A 422 -4.80 12.83 7.95
CA GLY A 422 -4.49 11.49 8.44
C GLY A 422 -5.54 10.97 9.39
N ILE A 423 -6.58 10.38 8.83
CA ILE A 423 -7.78 9.86 9.50
C ILE A 423 -7.48 8.84 10.64
N GLY A 424 -6.36 8.05 10.50
CA GLY A 424 -5.92 7.10 11.52
C GLY A 424 -7.00 6.12 11.98
N HIS A 425 -7.16 6.00 13.30
CA HIS A 425 -8.10 5.06 13.92
C HIS A 425 -9.58 5.47 13.78
N PHE A 426 -9.89 6.67 13.27
CA PHE A 426 -11.27 7.08 12.98
C PHE A 426 -11.84 6.49 11.69
N ARG A 427 -11.05 5.83 10.86
CA ARG A 427 -11.53 5.32 9.57
C ARG A 427 -12.73 4.36 9.68
N PRO A 428 -12.80 3.41 10.64
CA PRO A 428 -14.00 2.60 10.84
C PRO A 428 -15.24 3.44 11.18
N LEU A 429 -15.09 4.46 12.02
CA LEU A 429 -16.16 5.38 12.38
C LEU A 429 -16.64 6.18 11.17
N VAL A 430 -15.72 6.70 10.35
CA VAL A 430 -16.08 7.44 9.13
C VAL A 430 -16.82 6.53 8.14
N ALA A 431 -16.43 5.26 8.01
CA ALA A 431 -17.16 4.29 7.19
C ALA A 431 -18.60 4.10 7.69
N VAL A 432 -18.80 4.01 9.01
CA VAL A 432 -20.15 3.94 9.62
C VAL A 432 -20.93 5.21 9.34
N ILE A 433 -20.36 6.41 9.56
CA ILE A 433 -21.06 7.68 9.27
C ILE A 433 -21.49 7.75 7.80
N ILE A 434 -20.63 7.32 6.86
CA ILE A 434 -21.01 7.26 5.44
C ILE A 434 -22.17 6.28 5.22
N SER A 435 -22.23 5.18 5.94
CA SER A 435 -23.28 4.16 5.80
C SER A 435 -24.66 4.63 6.27
N LEU A 436 -24.74 5.68 7.12
CA LEU A 436 -25.99 6.25 7.61
C LEU A 436 -26.72 7.05 6.51
N GLN A 437 -27.29 6.32 5.53
CA GLN A 437 -27.94 6.94 4.36
C GLN A 437 -29.25 7.67 4.69
N HIS A 438 -29.84 7.43 5.87
CA HIS A 438 -31.00 8.14 6.39
C HIS A 438 -30.66 9.50 7.02
N GLU A 439 -29.40 9.72 7.37
CA GLU A 439 -28.94 10.99 7.95
C GLU A 439 -28.76 12.06 6.88
N LEU A 440 -29.08 13.31 7.28
CA LEU A 440 -28.88 14.46 6.40
C LEU A 440 -27.39 14.68 6.13
N PRO A 441 -27.01 15.05 4.90
CA PRO A 441 -25.61 15.33 4.57
C PRO A 441 -24.95 16.36 5.51
N GLU A 442 -25.71 17.38 5.93
CA GLU A 442 -25.25 18.44 6.83
C GLU A 442 -24.80 17.88 8.21
N ASN A 443 -25.49 16.87 8.75
CA ASN A 443 -25.12 16.25 10.01
C ASN A 443 -23.86 15.40 9.86
N LYS A 444 -23.75 14.64 8.78
CA LYS A 444 -22.52 13.88 8.46
C LYS A 444 -21.32 14.80 8.29
N ILE A 445 -21.50 15.94 7.62
CA ILE A 445 -20.47 16.96 7.47
C ILE A 445 -20.01 17.50 8.83
N LYS A 446 -20.94 17.81 9.75
CA LYS A 446 -20.59 18.24 11.12
C LYS A 446 -19.76 17.18 11.84
N ALA A 447 -20.10 15.90 11.70
CA ALA A 447 -19.32 14.80 12.28
C ALA A 447 -17.90 14.73 11.69
N PHE A 448 -17.74 14.88 10.37
CA PHE A 448 -16.43 14.93 9.74
C PHE A 448 -15.61 16.15 10.18
N GLN A 449 -16.26 17.30 10.36
CA GLN A 449 -15.63 18.51 10.89
C GLN A 449 -15.14 18.32 12.32
N ALA A 450 -15.96 17.73 13.19
CA ALA A 450 -15.60 17.45 14.57
C ALA A 450 -14.41 16.47 14.67
N ILE A 451 -14.40 15.41 13.84
CA ILE A 451 -13.27 14.46 13.76
C ILE A 451 -11.99 15.16 13.26
N GLU A 452 -12.08 15.97 12.20
CA GLU A 452 -10.94 16.72 11.66
C GLU A 452 -10.34 17.66 12.70
N ARG A 453 -11.22 18.43 13.41
CA ARG A 453 -10.83 19.32 14.50
C ARG A 453 -10.12 18.55 15.61
N PHE A 454 -10.67 17.42 16.05
CA PHE A 454 -10.04 16.56 17.05
C PHE A 454 -8.63 16.09 16.61
N ILE A 455 -8.51 15.60 15.38
CA ILE A 455 -7.21 15.13 14.83
C ILE A 455 -6.21 16.29 14.80
N PHE A 456 -6.61 17.46 14.34
CA PHE A 456 -5.74 18.62 14.28
C PHE A 456 -5.26 19.03 15.68
N ILE A 457 -6.17 19.21 16.64
CA ILE A 457 -5.85 19.63 17.99
C ILE A 457 -4.95 18.60 18.71
N PHE A 458 -5.38 17.34 18.79
CA PHE A 458 -4.66 16.36 19.62
C PHE A 458 -3.43 15.76 18.94
N PHE A 459 -3.51 15.44 17.66
CA PHE A 459 -2.41 14.71 17.00
C PHE A 459 -1.47 15.63 16.24
N ARG A 460 -1.93 16.76 15.75
CA ARG A 460 -1.12 17.67 14.93
C ARG A 460 -0.52 18.83 15.73
N MET A 461 -1.25 19.37 16.70
CA MET A 461 -0.74 20.34 17.65
C MET A 461 -0.17 19.65 18.90
N GLY A 462 -0.99 18.82 19.58
CA GLY A 462 -0.66 18.24 20.89
C GLY A 462 0.36 17.11 20.87
N TYR A 463 0.65 16.54 19.69
CA TYR A 463 1.55 15.38 19.54
C TYR A 463 1.16 14.17 20.40
N TYR A 464 -0.13 14.02 20.69
CA TYR A 464 -0.64 12.85 21.38
C TYR A 464 -0.37 11.58 20.55
N ASN A 465 -0.23 10.45 21.25
CA ASN A 465 -0.09 9.15 20.57
C ASN A 465 -1.29 8.89 19.66
N ALA A 466 -1.04 8.34 18.48
CA ALA A 466 -2.07 8.03 17.49
C ALA A 466 -3.18 7.07 17.98
N SER A 467 -2.96 6.38 19.10
CA SER A 467 -3.95 5.53 19.78
C SER A 467 -4.73 6.25 20.89
N TYR A 468 -4.54 7.55 21.10
CA TYR A 468 -5.25 8.31 22.13
C TYR A 468 -6.75 8.17 21.96
N ARG A 469 -7.44 7.72 23.03
CA ARG A 469 -8.89 7.42 23.11
C ARG A 469 -9.42 6.46 22.02
N SER A 470 -8.58 5.72 21.30
CA SER A 470 -9.03 4.83 20.22
C SER A 470 -10.06 3.80 20.69
N SER A 471 -9.90 3.23 21.90
CA SER A 471 -10.84 2.25 22.43
C SER A 471 -12.23 2.81 22.67
N GLU A 472 -12.33 4.08 23.01
CA GLU A 472 -13.59 4.78 23.21
C GLU A 472 -14.30 5.03 21.87
N TYR A 473 -13.58 5.57 20.90
CA TYR A 473 -14.15 5.79 19.57
C TYR A 473 -14.49 4.49 18.84
N TYR A 474 -13.79 3.38 19.12
CA TYR A 474 -14.17 2.06 18.60
C TYR A 474 -15.48 1.55 19.21
N ARG A 475 -15.73 1.79 20.51
CA ARG A 475 -17.04 1.46 21.11
C ARG A 475 -18.15 2.34 20.53
N MET A 476 -17.92 3.66 20.44
CA MET A 476 -18.87 4.59 19.80
C MET A 476 -19.17 4.21 18.35
N THR A 477 -18.16 3.73 17.60
CA THR A 477 -18.36 3.25 16.22
C THR A 477 -19.40 2.13 16.16
N ARG A 478 -19.28 1.15 17.05
CA ARG A 478 -20.24 0.06 17.15
C ARG A 478 -21.62 0.55 17.57
N SER A 479 -21.69 1.33 18.63
CA SER A 479 -22.96 1.87 19.14
C SER A 479 -23.70 2.71 18.09
N LEU A 480 -22.95 3.47 17.28
CA LEU A 480 -23.52 4.23 16.16
C LEU A 480 -24.00 3.31 15.03
N TYR A 481 -23.25 2.24 14.72
CA TYR A 481 -23.63 1.26 13.70
C TYR A 481 -24.93 0.54 14.03
N PHE A 482 -25.13 0.16 15.28
CA PHE A 482 -26.36 -0.50 15.75
C PHE A 482 -27.48 0.48 16.15
N GLY A 483 -27.27 1.79 16.03
CA GLY A 483 -28.27 2.80 16.42
C GLY A 483 -28.48 2.96 17.94
N GLU A 484 -27.55 2.46 18.74
CA GLU A 484 -27.56 2.59 20.21
C GLU A 484 -27.33 4.06 20.64
N ILE A 485 -26.61 4.83 19.82
CA ILE A 485 -26.42 6.28 19.97
C ILE A 485 -26.76 6.98 18.65
N ARG A 486 -27.19 8.25 18.73
CA ARG A 486 -27.45 9.07 17.55
C ARG A 486 -26.16 9.77 17.08
N LEU A 487 -26.13 10.16 15.81
CA LEU A 487 -25.00 10.90 15.23
C LEU A 487 -24.77 12.25 15.97
N ASP A 488 -25.84 12.93 16.36
CA ASP A 488 -25.76 14.20 17.11
C ASP A 488 -25.10 14.01 18.49
N ASP A 489 -25.39 12.89 19.18
CA ASP A 489 -24.80 12.57 20.48
C ASP A 489 -23.28 12.35 20.34
N PHE A 490 -22.86 11.65 19.28
CA PHE A 490 -21.43 11.49 18.96
C PHE A 490 -20.75 12.83 18.67
N ILE A 491 -21.39 13.71 17.86
CA ILE A 491 -20.85 15.03 17.53
C ILE A 491 -20.65 15.85 18.82
N GLN A 492 -21.63 15.85 19.69
CA GLN A 492 -21.56 16.58 20.95
C GLN A 492 -20.41 16.06 21.83
N ASP A 493 -20.31 14.74 21.99
CA ASP A 493 -19.25 14.10 22.81
C ASP A 493 -17.85 14.48 22.32
N ILE A 494 -17.57 14.36 21.01
CA ILE A 494 -16.23 14.65 20.46
C ILE A 494 -15.91 16.16 20.55
N GLU A 495 -16.91 17.03 20.38
CA GLU A 495 -16.74 18.48 20.50
C GLU A 495 -16.50 18.89 21.96
N ASP A 496 -17.21 18.31 22.91
CA ASP A 496 -17.03 18.55 24.35
C ASP A 496 -15.64 18.10 24.81
N ILE A 497 -15.20 16.92 24.38
CA ILE A 497 -13.84 16.42 24.65
C ILE A 497 -12.80 17.37 24.07
N THR A 498 -12.98 17.81 22.83
CA THR A 498 -12.02 18.68 22.15
C THR A 498 -11.95 20.04 22.84
N SER A 499 -13.10 20.66 23.10
CA SER A 499 -13.18 21.99 23.70
C SER A 499 -12.69 22.03 25.14
N SER A 500 -12.99 21.00 25.94
CA SER A 500 -12.55 20.93 27.36
C SER A 500 -11.04 20.67 27.52
N ASN A 501 -10.36 20.14 26.50
CA ASN A 501 -8.96 19.75 26.62
C ASN A 501 -8.01 20.54 25.71
N VAL A 502 -8.50 21.47 24.90
CA VAL A 502 -7.65 22.25 23.98
C VAL A 502 -6.58 23.05 24.72
N GLU A 503 -6.88 23.58 25.91
CA GLU A 503 -5.95 24.33 26.73
C GLU A 503 -4.73 23.47 27.18
N LEU A 504 -4.91 22.16 27.35
CA LEU A 504 -3.84 21.23 27.70
C LEU A 504 -2.88 20.95 26.54
N VAL A 505 -3.32 21.20 25.31
CA VAL A 505 -2.58 20.94 24.06
C VAL A 505 -1.67 22.12 23.72
N ILE A 506 -2.06 23.35 24.06
CA ILE A 506 -1.33 24.58 23.68
C ILE A 506 0.11 24.63 24.25
N PRO A 507 0.37 24.37 25.56
CA PRO A 507 1.73 24.43 26.09
C PRO A 507 2.72 23.45 25.42
N PRO A 508 2.41 22.15 25.20
CA PRO A 508 3.31 21.25 24.48
C PRO A 508 3.49 21.67 23.02
N PHE A 509 2.48 22.26 22.36
CA PHE A 509 2.65 22.80 21.00
C PHE A 509 3.65 23.96 20.97
N ILE A 510 3.50 24.93 21.88
CA ILE A 510 4.45 26.05 22.03
C ILE A 510 5.88 25.52 22.25
N ALA A 511 6.07 24.64 23.23
CA ALA A 511 7.38 24.07 23.54
C ALA A 511 8.01 23.36 22.31
N LYS A 512 7.18 22.72 21.50
CA LYS A 512 7.63 22.05 20.28
C LYS A 512 8.03 23.05 19.19
N ILE A 513 7.27 24.11 18.97
CA ILE A 513 7.60 25.16 18.00
C ILE A 513 8.85 25.92 18.45
N GLU A 514 8.96 26.30 19.74
CA GLU A 514 10.18 26.93 20.28
C GLU A 514 11.40 26.03 20.06
N LYS A 515 11.27 24.72 20.27
CA LYS A 515 12.35 23.77 19.99
C LYS A 515 12.71 23.74 18.50
N HIS A 516 11.73 23.81 17.60
CA HIS A 516 12.01 23.87 16.17
C HIS A 516 12.77 25.13 15.78
N PHE A 517 12.51 26.27 16.39
CA PHE A 517 13.29 27.50 16.17
C PHE A 517 14.71 27.42 16.71
N LYS A 518 14.95 26.68 17.83
CA LYS A 518 16.28 26.51 18.41
C LYS A 518 17.14 25.48 17.71
N ASP A 519 16.54 24.34 17.30
CA ASP A 519 17.29 23.15 16.89
C ASP A 519 17.07 22.80 15.40
N ALA A 520 16.18 23.51 14.68
CA ALA A 520 15.73 23.21 13.33
C ALA A 520 15.23 24.48 12.62
N ASP A 521 14.42 24.33 11.56
CA ASP A 521 14.00 25.41 10.68
C ASP A 521 12.60 26.01 11.05
N GLY A 522 12.33 26.26 12.32
CA GLY A 522 11.09 26.87 12.78
C GLY A 522 9.83 26.12 12.35
N TYR A 523 8.82 26.83 11.83
CA TYR A 523 7.59 26.22 11.34
C TYR A 523 7.77 25.33 10.10
N TYR A 524 8.85 25.51 9.34
CA TYR A 524 9.15 24.61 8.22
C TYR A 524 9.35 23.15 8.69
N SER A 525 9.87 22.97 9.90
CA SER A 525 10.04 21.65 10.55
C SER A 525 8.77 21.10 11.19
N TRP A 526 7.65 21.83 11.18
CA TRP A 526 6.38 21.34 11.69
C TRP A 526 5.71 20.41 10.65
N ASN A 527 5.61 19.14 10.97
CA ASN A 527 5.11 18.11 10.04
C ASN A 527 3.73 18.40 9.43
N THR A 528 2.93 19.26 10.07
CA THR A 528 1.58 19.62 9.63
C THR A 528 1.54 20.89 8.78
N ILE A 529 2.68 21.57 8.58
CA ILE A 529 2.73 22.86 7.87
C ILE A 529 2.07 22.80 6.49
N LYS A 530 2.23 21.69 5.74
CA LYS A 530 1.61 21.51 4.42
C LYS A 530 0.09 21.49 4.50
N TYR A 531 -0.46 20.75 5.47
CA TYR A 531 -1.92 20.70 5.66
C TYR A 531 -2.46 22.07 6.09
N PHE A 532 -1.78 22.74 7.02
CA PHE A 532 -2.14 24.07 7.49
C PHE A 532 -2.18 25.11 6.35
N LEU A 533 -1.11 25.20 5.55
CA LEU A 533 -1.04 26.12 4.42
C LEU A 533 -2.03 25.79 3.31
N TYR A 534 -2.33 24.50 3.12
CA TYR A 534 -3.38 24.10 2.19
C TYR A 534 -4.78 24.53 2.67
N GLU A 535 -5.09 24.40 3.97
CA GLU A 535 -6.36 24.86 4.53
C GLU A 535 -6.48 26.40 4.42
N TYR A 536 -5.38 27.14 4.56
CA TYR A 536 -5.36 28.57 4.30
C TYR A 536 -5.65 28.89 2.82
N GLU A 537 -4.96 28.22 1.91
CA GLU A 537 -5.20 28.34 0.45
C GLU A 537 -6.65 28.01 0.10
N PHE A 538 -7.20 26.93 0.66
CA PHE A 538 -8.60 26.55 0.47
C PHE A 538 -9.57 27.63 0.97
N SER A 539 -9.28 28.29 2.08
CA SER A 539 -10.09 29.40 2.58
C SER A 539 -10.09 30.62 1.66
N LEU A 540 -8.97 30.88 1.00
CA LEU A 540 -8.84 31.94 -0.01
C LEU A 540 -9.58 31.58 -1.31
N ALA A 541 -9.51 30.32 -1.72
CA ALA A 541 -10.22 29.79 -2.90
C ALA A 541 -11.73 29.90 -2.75
N GLN A 542 -12.27 29.56 -1.58
CA GLN A 542 -13.71 29.72 -1.28
C GLN A 542 -14.17 31.19 -1.41
N LYS A 543 -13.35 32.14 -0.97
CA LYS A 543 -13.67 33.58 -1.13
C LYS A 543 -13.69 34.04 -2.59
N ASN A 544 -12.94 33.36 -3.44
CA ASN A 544 -12.75 33.73 -4.86
C ASN A 544 -13.51 32.81 -5.84
N ASN A 545 -14.21 31.77 -5.37
CA ASN A 545 -14.93 30.76 -6.17
C ASN A 545 -14.09 30.05 -7.25
N ILE A 546 -12.80 29.87 -7.05
CA ILE A 546 -11.87 29.20 -8.01
C ILE A 546 -10.82 28.42 -7.24
N ASP A 547 -10.71 27.11 -7.50
CA ASP A 547 -9.62 26.27 -6.99
C ASP A 547 -8.42 26.31 -7.93
N LYS A 548 -7.28 26.82 -7.45
CA LYS A 548 -6.02 26.86 -8.21
C LYS A 548 -5.01 25.81 -7.81
N VAL A 549 -5.11 25.30 -6.59
CA VAL A 549 -4.17 24.32 -6.03
C VAL A 549 -4.97 23.18 -5.42
N THR A 550 -4.66 21.94 -5.83
CA THR A 550 -5.27 20.73 -5.25
C THR A 550 -4.31 20.05 -4.28
N TRP A 551 -4.84 19.30 -3.32
CA TRP A 551 -4.02 18.55 -2.36
C TRP A 551 -3.08 17.54 -3.05
N GLU A 552 -3.50 16.95 -4.13
CA GLU A 552 -2.67 16.02 -4.90
C GLU A 552 -1.34 16.63 -5.32
N MET A 553 -1.32 17.94 -5.63
CA MET A 553 -0.07 18.66 -5.93
C MET A 553 0.90 18.70 -4.74
N PHE A 554 0.41 18.65 -3.49
CA PHE A 554 1.27 18.59 -2.29
C PHE A 554 1.90 17.21 -2.07
N THR A 555 1.33 16.15 -2.61
CA THR A 555 1.72 14.76 -2.36
C THR A 555 2.41 14.07 -3.54
N LYS A 556 2.26 14.59 -4.77
CA LYS A 556 2.88 14.01 -5.96
C LYS A 556 4.41 13.94 -5.85
N SER A 557 4.98 12.84 -6.33
CA SER A 557 6.43 12.61 -6.41
C SER A 557 7.08 13.18 -7.67
N GLU A 558 6.29 13.74 -8.59
CA GLU A 558 6.70 14.26 -9.89
C GLU A 558 7.13 15.74 -9.83
N LYS A 559 7.63 16.25 -10.97
CA LYS A 559 8.19 17.62 -11.12
C LYS A 559 7.24 18.77 -10.69
N ASP A 560 5.92 18.52 -10.61
CA ASP A 560 4.92 19.51 -10.21
C ASP A 560 4.50 19.44 -8.73
N LYS A 561 5.29 18.74 -7.90
CA LYS A 561 5.06 18.66 -6.45
C LYS A 561 5.14 20.06 -5.83
N ILE A 562 4.17 20.39 -4.96
CA ILE A 562 4.26 21.60 -4.15
C ILE A 562 5.27 21.37 -3.03
N SER A 563 6.24 22.26 -2.95
CA SER A 563 7.19 22.45 -1.87
C SER A 563 6.78 23.66 -1.03
N ILE A 564 7.32 23.77 0.16
CA ILE A 564 7.19 24.99 0.96
C ILE A 564 8.35 25.91 0.61
N GLU A 565 8.00 27.07 0.09
CA GLU A 565 8.93 28.16 -0.25
C GLU A 565 9.21 29.01 0.97
N HIS A 566 10.46 29.46 1.10
CA HIS A 566 10.87 30.54 1.99
C HIS A 566 10.91 31.85 1.17
N ILE A 567 9.96 32.76 1.41
CA ILE A 567 9.89 34.03 0.66
C ILE A 567 11.18 34.82 0.89
N PHE A 568 11.58 35.04 2.16
CA PHE A 568 12.94 35.41 2.54
C PHE A 568 13.77 34.11 2.62
N PRO A 569 14.83 33.98 1.82
CA PRO A 569 15.58 32.74 1.70
C PRO A 569 16.27 32.29 2.99
N GLN A 570 16.40 30.99 3.23
CA GLN A 570 17.16 30.44 4.37
C GLN A 570 18.65 30.85 4.35
N THR A 571 19.20 31.01 3.14
CA THR A 571 20.59 31.48 2.94
C THR A 571 20.57 32.67 1.97
N PRO A 572 20.36 33.89 2.46
CA PRO A 572 20.26 35.07 1.61
C PRO A 572 21.63 35.45 1.02
N THR A 573 21.81 35.25 -0.29
CA THR A 573 23.05 35.55 -1.00
C THR A 573 22.99 36.89 -1.74
N LYS A 574 21.83 37.27 -2.26
CA LYS A 574 21.68 38.53 -3.02
C LYS A 574 21.74 39.76 -2.13
N TYR A 575 22.32 40.82 -2.68
CA TYR A 575 22.41 42.16 -2.07
C TYR A 575 21.05 42.63 -1.54
N TYR A 576 19.96 42.45 -2.31
CA TYR A 576 18.60 42.83 -1.93
C TYR A 576 18.23 42.30 -0.53
N TRP A 577 18.38 41.01 -0.32
CA TRP A 577 18.04 40.39 0.97
C TRP A 577 19.01 40.75 2.08
N ARG A 578 20.30 40.73 1.81
CA ARG A 578 21.34 41.11 2.78
C ARG A 578 21.17 42.54 3.26
N ASN A 579 20.81 43.45 2.37
CA ASN A 579 20.56 44.86 2.71
C ASN A 579 19.26 45.06 3.44
N MET A 580 18.16 44.37 3.04
CA MET A 580 16.83 44.49 3.63
C MET A 580 16.82 43.97 5.09
N PHE A 581 17.60 42.94 5.41
CA PHE A 581 17.62 42.30 6.73
C PHE A 581 18.90 42.56 7.52
N ARG A 582 19.70 43.57 7.15
CA ARG A 582 21.02 43.89 7.72
C ARG A 582 21.01 44.24 9.21
N GLN A 583 19.87 44.66 9.75
CA GLN A 583 19.69 44.98 11.17
C GLN A 583 19.52 43.75 12.07
N PHE A 584 19.41 42.59 11.51
CA PHE A 584 19.23 41.32 12.21
C PHE A 584 20.50 40.50 12.16
N ASP A 585 20.83 39.83 13.28
CA ASP A 585 21.95 38.90 13.31
C ASP A 585 21.62 37.57 12.58
N LYS A 586 22.56 36.64 12.53
CA LYS A 586 22.39 35.38 11.77
C LYS A 586 21.32 34.47 12.39
N ASP A 587 21.20 34.43 13.69
CA ASP A 587 20.21 33.60 14.38
C ASP A 587 18.80 34.21 14.16
N GLU A 588 18.67 35.52 14.29
CA GLU A 588 17.43 36.24 13.99
C GLU A 588 17.00 36.10 12.52
N GLN A 589 17.96 36.18 11.57
CA GLN A 589 17.64 35.93 10.15
C GLN A 589 17.19 34.49 9.91
N HIS A 590 17.80 33.52 10.59
CA HIS A 590 17.37 32.11 10.55
C HIS A 590 15.94 31.92 11.09
N TRP A 591 15.62 32.57 12.23
CA TRP A 591 14.26 32.54 12.79
C TRP A 591 13.23 33.22 11.88
N LEU A 592 13.60 34.35 11.25
CA LEU A 592 12.75 35.02 10.27
C LEU A 592 12.48 34.14 9.04
N ALA A 593 13.49 33.42 8.57
CA ALA A 593 13.33 32.48 7.46
C ALA A 593 12.38 31.33 7.83
N GLY A 594 12.46 30.77 9.07
CA GLY A 594 11.60 29.70 9.55
C GLY A 594 10.24 30.15 10.09
N ALA A 595 9.94 31.45 10.13
CA ALA A 595 8.71 32.01 10.65
C ALA A 595 7.49 31.65 9.78
N LEU A 596 6.34 31.43 10.43
CA LEU A 596 5.10 30.99 9.75
C LEU A 596 4.73 31.91 8.59
N GLY A 597 4.85 33.23 8.77
CA GLY A 597 4.55 34.25 7.78
C GLY A 597 5.46 34.23 6.56
N ASN A 598 6.66 33.65 6.69
CA ASN A 598 7.62 33.56 5.59
C ASN A 598 7.45 32.31 4.72
N LEU A 599 6.51 31.41 5.07
CA LEU A 599 6.30 30.13 4.38
C LEU A 599 5.13 30.21 3.41
N LEU A 600 5.30 29.67 2.21
CA LEU A 600 4.33 29.70 1.13
C LEU A 600 4.31 28.36 0.39
N PRO A 601 3.15 27.77 0.08
CA PRO A 601 3.08 26.61 -0.81
C PRO A 601 3.34 27.04 -2.25
N LEU A 602 4.34 26.44 -2.89
CA LEU A 602 4.78 26.77 -4.26
C LEU A 602 5.15 25.49 -5.01
N SER A 603 4.88 25.45 -6.32
CA SER A 603 5.31 24.32 -7.13
C SER A 603 6.84 24.18 -7.09
N GLN A 604 7.34 22.95 -7.02
CA GLN A 604 8.78 22.69 -6.85
C GLN A 604 9.61 23.26 -8.01
N SER A 605 9.08 23.19 -9.24
CA SER A 605 9.75 23.74 -10.42
C SER A 605 9.87 25.27 -10.36
N ILE A 606 8.84 25.95 -9.87
CA ILE A 606 8.85 27.40 -9.68
C ILE A 606 9.76 27.76 -8.52
N ASN A 607 9.65 27.07 -7.38
CA ASN A 607 10.49 27.29 -6.21
C ASN A 607 11.99 27.16 -6.56
N SER A 608 12.37 26.09 -7.27
CA SER A 608 13.75 25.91 -7.72
C SER A 608 14.22 26.98 -8.70
N SER A 609 13.32 27.64 -9.41
CA SER A 609 13.67 28.72 -10.36
C SER A 609 13.77 30.10 -9.71
N LEU A 610 13.06 30.33 -8.60
CA LEU A 610 13.00 31.63 -7.92
C LEU A 610 14.05 31.78 -6.80
N GLN A 611 14.36 30.72 -6.08
CA GLN A 611 15.37 30.60 -5.03
C GLN A 611 15.69 31.90 -4.26
N ASN A 612 16.84 32.51 -4.53
CA ASN A 612 17.33 33.74 -3.93
C ASN A 612 16.93 35.03 -4.68
N ASP A 613 16.03 34.94 -5.68
CA ASP A 613 15.61 36.14 -6.43
C ASP A 613 15.02 37.20 -5.50
N SER A 614 15.16 38.47 -5.86
CA SER A 614 14.56 39.61 -5.14
C SER A 614 13.04 39.41 -5.05
N PHE A 615 12.39 40.05 -4.08
CA PHE A 615 10.94 39.91 -3.96
C PHE A 615 10.19 40.35 -5.19
N ASP A 616 10.67 41.43 -5.89
CA ASP A 616 10.09 41.89 -7.14
C ASP A 616 10.27 40.87 -8.28
N ASP A 617 11.44 40.25 -8.38
CA ASP A 617 11.68 39.19 -9.35
C ASP A 617 10.88 37.90 -9.00
N LYS A 618 10.59 37.61 -7.74
CA LYS A 618 9.70 36.51 -7.32
C LYS A 618 8.24 36.81 -7.67
N LYS A 619 7.80 38.07 -7.60
CA LYS A 619 6.45 38.47 -8.00
C LYS A 619 6.24 38.32 -9.51
N SER A 620 7.13 38.95 -10.28
CA SER A 620 7.04 39.06 -11.75
C SER A 620 8.44 38.84 -12.36
N PRO A 621 8.87 37.57 -12.50
CA PRO A 621 10.20 37.23 -12.98
C PRO A 621 10.42 37.68 -14.44
N LYS A 622 11.61 38.20 -14.73
CA LYS A 622 12.06 38.45 -16.08
C LYS A 622 12.28 37.14 -16.86
N ASN A 623 12.26 37.18 -18.18
CA ASN A 623 12.55 36.02 -19.05
C ASN A 623 11.45 34.90 -19.11
N GLY A 624 10.17 35.26 -18.97
CA GLY A 624 9.05 34.35 -19.18
C GLY A 624 8.87 33.25 -18.10
N ARG A 625 9.60 33.33 -16.98
CA ARG A 625 9.40 32.49 -15.84
C ARG A 625 8.09 32.85 -15.12
N ARG A 626 7.43 31.86 -14.51
CA ARG A 626 6.22 32.08 -13.72
C ARG A 626 6.59 32.64 -12.33
N GLY A 627 5.88 33.69 -11.88
CA GLY A 627 6.00 34.25 -10.54
C GLY A 627 4.69 34.27 -9.78
N TYR A 628 4.69 34.89 -8.60
CA TYR A 628 3.55 34.93 -7.66
C TYR A 628 2.29 35.56 -8.26
N GLU A 629 2.39 36.52 -9.18
CA GLU A 629 1.23 37.18 -9.82
C GLU A 629 0.33 36.22 -10.60
N ASN A 630 0.91 35.11 -11.08
CA ASN A 630 0.22 34.08 -11.85
C ASN A 630 0.07 32.76 -11.08
N GLY A 631 0.24 32.81 -9.75
CA GLY A 631 0.29 31.65 -8.89
C GLY A 631 -1.06 31.26 -8.26
N SER A 632 -0.98 30.61 -7.11
CA SER A 632 -2.08 30.29 -6.22
C SER A 632 -2.69 31.53 -5.59
N HIS A 633 -3.78 31.39 -4.82
CA HIS A 633 -4.40 32.55 -4.16
C HIS A 633 -3.49 33.21 -3.13
N SER A 634 -2.74 32.42 -2.35
CA SER A 634 -1.76 32.94 -1.39
C SER A 634 -0.57 33.60 -2.05
N GLU A 635 -0.14 33.14 -3.24
CA GLU A 635 0.89 33.81 -4.04
C GLU A 635 0.40 35.16 -4.58
N ILE A 636 -0.82 35.22 -5.11
CA ILE A 636 -1.43 36.46 -5.60
C ILE A 636 -1.66 37.46 -4.45
N GLU A 637 -2.02 36.98 -3.25
CA GLU A 637 -2.13 37.83 -2.06
C GLU A 637 -0.78 38.52 -1.76
N LEU A 638 0.30 37.76 -1.77
CA LEU A 638 1.66 38.27 -1.57
C LEU A 638 2.13 39.20 -2.69
N SER A 639 1.76 38.94 -3.94
CA SER A 639 2.19 39.78 -5.07
C SER A 639 1.72 41.23 -4.99
N LYS A 640 0.67 41.49 -4.17
CA LYS A 640 0.14 42.82 -3.90
C LYS A 640 1.01 43.64 -2.93
N GLU A 641 1.92 42.99 -2.19
CA GLU A 641 2.83 43.66 -1.28
C GLU A 641 3.93 44.41 -2.05
N PRO A 642 4.23 45.66 -1.69
CA PRO A 642 5.24 46.44 -2.41
C PRO A 642 6.68 45.96 -2.15
N TYR A 643 6.94 45.42 -0.97
CA TYR A 643 8.22 44.86 -0.53
C TYR A 643 8.01 43.77 0.50
N TRP A 644 9.06 43.03 0.83
CA TRP A 644 9.03 41.96 1.80
C TRP A 644 10.15 42.15 2.83
N ASP A 645 9.78 42.55 4.06
CA ASP A 645 10.68 42.79 5.15
C ASP A 645 10.27 42.00 6.41
N ALA A 646 11.01 42.11 7.48
CA ALA A 646 10.75 41.42 8.74
C ALA A 646 9.35 41.76 9.33
N LYS A 647 8.91 43.02 9.15
CA LYS A 647 7.59 43.45 9.62
C LYS A 647 6.46 42.75 8.86
N LYS A 648 6.58 42.62 7.55
CA LYS A 648 5.62 41.88 6.72
C LYS A 648 5.57 40.39 7.10
N ILE A 649 6.72 39.77 7.40
CA ILE A 649 6.79 38.41 7.92
C ILE A 649 6.03 38.29 9.25
N TYR A 650 6.27 39.22 10.16
CA TYR A 650 5.60 39.28 11.46
C TYR A 650 4.08 39.42 11.30
N ASP A 651 3.64 40.43 10.52
CA ASP A 651 2.21 40.70 10.34
C ASP A 651 1.47 39.54 9.68
N ARG A 652 2.09 38.88 8.69
CA ARG A 652 1.53 37.68 8.09
C ARG A 652 1.55 36.48 9.05
N SER A 653 2.59 36.31 9.87
CA SER A 653 2.59 35.27 10.91
C SER A 653 1.42 35.45 11.86
N LYS A 654 1.15 36.71 12.27
CA LYS A 654 0.00 37.06 13.10
C LYS A 654 -1.33 36.68 12.45
N SER A 655 -1.50 37.06 11.17
CA SER A 655 -2.72 36.74 10.40
C SER A 655 -2.94 35.23 10.25
N LEU A 656 -1.88 34.47 10.01
CA LEU A 656 -1.95 33.00 9.88
C LEU A 656 -2.24 32.31 11.22
N LEU A 657 -1.70 32.81 12.36
CA LEU A 657 -2.09 32.28 13.68
C LEU A 657 -3.55 32.61 14.02
N GLN A 658 -4.03 33.81 13.70
CA GLN A 658 -5.45 34.15 13.84
C GLN A 658 -6.36 33.27 12.98
N PHE A 659 -5.91 32.96 11.74
CA PHE A 659 -6.60 31.96 10.91
C PHE A 659 -6.65 30.61 11.58
N MET A 660 -5.55 30.14 12.21
CA MET A 660 -5.50 28.87 12.93
C MET A 660 -6.51 28.85 14.09
N GLU A 661 -6.57 29.89 14.92
CA GLU A 661 -7.54 30.03 16.01
C GLU A 661 -8.99 29.90 15.49
N ASN A 662 -9.30 30.67 14.45
CA ASN A 662 -10.65 30.72 13.87
C ASN A 662 -11.05 29.42 13.21
N ARG A 663 -10.12 28.79 12.45
CA ARG A 663 -10.40 27.58 11.68
C ARG A 663 -10.64 26.36 12.57
N TRP A 664 -9.91 26.25 13.68
CA TRP A 664 -10.03 25.13 14.60
C TRP A 664 -10.64 25.51 15.97
N GLN A 665 -11.23 26.71 16.06
CA GLN A 665 -12.07 27.15 17.17
C GLN A 665 -11.41 26.99 18.54
N PHE A 666 -10.26 27.62 18.73
CA PHE A 666 -9.59 27.78 20.03
C PHE A 666 -9.07 29.20 20.18
N SER A 667 -8.66 29.57 21.37
CA SER A 667 -8.15 30.90 21.66
C SER A 667 -6.82 30.84 22.37
N LEU A 668 -5.90 31.69 21.97
CA LEU A 668 -4.60 31.86 22.59
C LEU A 668 -4.60 33.08 23.51
N THR A 669 -3.98 32.98 24.66
CA THR A 669 -3.65 34.18 25.47
C THR A 669 -2.62 34.99 24.71
N LYS A 670 -2.50 36.28 25.04
CA LYS A 670 -1.50 37.15 24.42
C LYS A 670 -0.07 36.56 24.55
N GLU A 671 0.26 36.05 25.74
CA GLU A 671 1.57 35.44 26.01
C GLU A 671 1.80 34.19 25.13
N GLN A 672 0.81 33.32 25.00
CA GLN A 672 0.89 32.11 24.15
C GLN A 672 1.02 32.49 22.68
N PHE A 673 0.27 33.49 22.24
CA PHE A 673 0.32 34.02 20.88
C PHE A 673 1.69 34.59 20.55
N ASP A 674 2.27 35.42 21.46
CA ASP A 674 3.58 36.00 21.30
C ASP A 674 4.70 34.92 21.26
N LYS A 675 4.59 33.84 22.06
CA LYS A 675 5.50 32.69 22.03
C LYS A 675 5.43 31.93 20.71
N LEU A 676 4.24 31.76 20.13
CA LEU A 676 4.06 31.08 18.85
C LEU A 676 4.54 31.93 17.66
N ILE A 677 4.39 33.25 17.70
CA ILE A 677 5.00 34.14 16.71
C ILE A 677 6.52 33.99 16.70
N TYR A 678 7.15 33.86 17.87
CA TYR A 678 8.58 33.71 18.14
C TYR A 678 9.45 34.92 17.72
N ILE A 679 9.16 35.60 16.64
CA ILE A 679 9.92 36.72 16.04
C ILE A 679 9.45 38.11 16.56
N ASN A 680 9.07 38.23 17.82
CA ASN A 680 8.58 39.50 18.42
C ASN A 680 9.63 40.59 18.45
N PHE A 681 10.92 40.25 18.44
CA PHE A 681 12.05 41.16 18.37
C PHE A 681 12.01 42.10 17.14
N VAL A 682 11.21 41.79 16.13
CA VAL A 682 10.94 42.63 14.93
C VAL A 682 10.32 43.97 15.33
N ASN A 683 9.64 44.06 16.46
CA ASN A 683 8.97 45.27 16.93
C ASN A 683 9.88 46.10 17.87
N ASP A 684 11.07 45.65 18.19
CA ASP A 684 12.02 46.36 19.03
C ASP A 684 12.67 47.53 18.23
N GLU A 685 12.88 48.66 18.90
CA GLU A 685 13.62 49.77 18.28
C GLU A 685 15.08 49.35 18.07
N ARG A 686 15.56 49.50 16.82
CA ARG A 686 16.92 49.10 16.40
C ARG A 686 17.58 50.19 15.60
N GLU A 687 18.86 50.36 15.79
CA GLU A 687 19.70 51.14 14.86
C GLU A 687 19.84 50.36 13.56
N ILE A 688 19.50 50.97 12.45
CA ILE A 688 19.66 50.34 11.12
C ILE A 688 21.09 50.63 10.68
N PRO A 689 21.95 49.60 10.50
CA PRO A 689 23.29 49.76 9.98
C PRO A 689 23.30 50.53 8.63
N PRO A 690 24.37 51.25 8.26
CA PRO A 690 24.48 51.86 6.97
C PRO A 690 24.29 50.79 5.87
N GLU A 691 23.80 51.25 4.69
CA GLU A 691 23.62 50.37 3.56
C GLU A 691 24.92 49.62 3.21
N LEU A 692 24.79 48.35 2.88
CA LEU A 692 25.90 47.57 2.41
C LEU A 692 26.41 48.16 1.07
N PRO A 693 27.71 48.17 0.76
CA PRO A 693 28.18 48.58 -0.56
C PRO A 693 27.60 47.65 -1.62
N GLU A 694 27.04 48.22 -2.65
CA GLU A 694 26.51 47.49 -3.82
C GLU A 694 27.73 46.84 -4.53
N GLU A 695 27.92 45.55 -4.31
CA GLU A 695 28.91 44.80 -5.08
C GLU A 695 28.39 44.64 -6.49
N ILE A 696 29.15 45.08 -7.52
CA ILE A 696 28.82 45.04 -8.96
C ILE A 696 28.56 43.58 -9.46
N ASN A 697 28.43 42.61 -8.56
CA ASN A 697 28.44 41.20 -8.87
C ASN A 697 27.07 40.50 -8.87
N ASP A 698 25.94 41.14 -8.51
CA ASP A 698 24.63 40.44 -8.44
C ASP A 698 24.15 39.93 -9.83
N SER A 699 24.64 40.54 -10.92
CA SER A 699 24.32 40.05 -12.27
C SER A 699 25.24 38.93 -12.75
N ILE A 700 26.39 38.72 -12.10
CA ILE A 700 27.35 37.64 -12.42
C ILE A 700 27.08 36.40 -11.58
N GLU A 701 26.62 36.56 -10.33
CA GLU A 701 26.33 35.43 -9.43
C GLU A 701 25.04 34.68 -9.77
N SER A 702 23.99 35.36 -10.28
CA SER A 702 22.79 34.67 -10.78
C SER A 702 23.04 33.88 -12.07
N PHE A 703 23.98 34.32 -12.87
CA PHE A 703 24.48 33.58 -14.03
C PHE A 703 25.39 32.43 -13.61
N ASN A 704 26.17 32.64 -12.51
CA ASN A 704 27.12 31.66 -11.98
C ASN A 704 26.46 30.55 -11.16
N SER A 705 25.33 30.75 -10.46
CA SER A 705 24.75 29.67 -9.66
C SER A 705 24.09 28.57 -10.51
N SER A 706 23.33 28.94 -11.55
CA SER A 706 22.78 27.95 -12.48
C SER A 706 23.87 27.37 -13.41
N VAL A 707 24.90 28.19 -13.75
CA VAL A 707 26.07 27.70 -14.49
C VAL A 707 26.96 26.84 -13.60
N LEU A 708 27.14 27.18 -12.31
CA LEU A 708 27.88 26.36 -11.33
C LEU A 708 27.14 25.05 -10.99
N GLU A 709 25.82 25.03 -10.90
CA GLU A 709 25.05 23.78 -10.74
C GLU A 709 25.12 22.92 -12.03
N ASN A 710 24.96 23.52 -13.20
CA ASN A 710 25.18 22.84 -14.48
C ASN A 710 26.64 22.37 -14.68
N ILE A 711 27.62 23.16 -14.20
CA ILE A 711 29.04 22.79 -14.25
C ILE A 711 29.29 21.65 -13.26
N LEU A 712 28.73 21.69 -12.06
CA LEU A 712 28.88 20.65 -11.05
C LEU A 712 28.21 19.33 -11.49
N GLU A 713 27.00 19.40 -12.02
CA GLU A 713 26.33 18.24 -12.62
C GLU A 713 27.12 17.63 -13.79
N LYS A 714 27.68 18.47 -14.65
CA LYS A 714 28.57 18.02 -15.73
C LYS A 714 29.87 17.40 -15.21
N GLN A 715 30.50 18.03 -14.20
CA GLN A 715 31.70 17.48 -13.56
C GLN A 715 31.44 16.16 -12.84
N GLN A 716 30.29 16.02 -12.17
CA GLN A 716 29.86 14.77 -11.54
C GLN A 716 29.57 13.69 -12.61
N LEU A 717 28.86 14.05 -13.69
CA LEU A 717 28.60 13.13 -14.78
C LEU A 717 29.91 12.68 -15.46
N GLU A 718 30.84 13.61 -15.67
CA GLU A 718 32.18 13.31 -16.24
C GLU A 718 32.97 12.39 -15.31
N PHE A 719 33.00 12.68 -14.00
CA PHE A 719 33.67 11.84 -13.00
C PHE A 719 33.11 10.39 -13.02
N TRP A 720 31.80 10.23 -12.95
CA TRP A 720 31.18 8.92 -12.99
C TRP A 720 31.35 8.20 -14.34
N THR A 721 31.35 8.93 -15.44
CA THR A 721 31.60 8.39 -16.78
C THR A 721 33.04 7.89 -16.88
N ASN A 722 34.01 8.65 -16.38
CA ASN A 722 35.42 8.26 -16.33
C ASN A 722 35.63 7.04 -15.41
N PHE A 723 34.96 7.01 -14.25
CA PHE A 723 34.99 5.87 -13.33
C PHE A 723 34.45 4.59 -13.97
N VAL A 724 33.27 4.65 -14.60
CA VAL A 724 32.68 3.51 -15.32
C VAL A 724 33.59 3.07 -16.47
N GLY A 725 34.17 3.99 -17.21
CA GLY A 725 35.16 3.70 -18.26
C GLY A 725 36.39 3.00 -17.68
N TYR A 726 36.89 3.46 -16.53
CA TYR A 726 38.05 2.86 -15.86
C TYR A 726 37.73 1.44 -15.36
N CYS A 727 36.56 1.21 -14.78
CA CYS A 727 36.12 -0.12 -14.34
C CYS A 727 35.99 -1.09 -15.52
N LYS A 728 35.42 -0.68 -16.65
CA LYS A 728 35.32 -1.50 -17.86
C LYS A 728 36.71 -1.89 -18.43
N ASN A 729 37.63 -0.95 -18.42
CA ASN A 729 39.01 -1.23 -18.87
C ASN A 729 39.76 -2.23 -17.96
N LYS A 730 39.31 -2.36 -16.72
CA LYS A 730 39.81 -3.32 -15.71
C LYS A 730 39.00 -4.62 -15.67
N ASN A 731 37.98 -4.80 -16.53
CA ASN A 731 37.03 -5.92 -16.53
C ASN A 731 36.28 -6.06 -15.20
N ARG A 732 35.84 -4.90 -14.62
CA ARG A 732 35.11 -4.82 -13.36
C ARG A 732 33.64 -4.48 -13.62
N ASP A 733 32.93 -5.33 -14.36
CA ASP A 733 31.51 -5.17 -14.67
C ASP A 733 30.62 -5.35 -13.41
N ASP A 734 31.13 -6.03 -12.39
CA ASP A 734 30.52 -6.18 -11.08
C ASP A 734 30.26 -4.84 -10.37
N ILE A 735 31.08 -3.81 -10.64
CA ILE A 735 30.92 -2.46 -10.10
C ILE A 735 30.00 -1.62 -11.01
N VAL A 736 29.95 -1.92 -12.29
CA VAL A 736 29.20 -1.16 -13.30
C VAL A 736 27.74 -1.61 -13.37
N THR A 737 27.00 -1.48 -12.29
CA THR A 737 25.61 -1.94 -12.18
C THR A 737 24.58 -0.89 -12.63
N ARG A 738 25.00 0.36 -12.85
CA ARG A 738 24.12 1.46 -13.26
C ARG A 738 24.76 2.40 -14.27
N LYS A 739 23.92 3.11 -15.02
CA LYS A 739 24.35 4.19 -15.92
C LYS A 739 24.79 5.40 -15.11
N PRO A 740 25.89 6.12 -15.47
CA PRO A 740 26.29 7.36 -14.79
C PRO A 740 25.31 8.51 -15.02
N TYR A 741 25.08 9.31 -13.99
CA TYR A 741 24.27 10.52 -14.00
C TYR A 741 25.02 11.67 -13.33
N GLY A 742 24.61 12.93 -13.57
CA GLY A 742 25.15 14.13 -12.94
C GLY A 742 24.66 14.31 -11.50
N GLN A 743 25.01 13.38 -10.62
CA GLN A 743 24.61 13.34 -9.21
C GLN A 743 25.81 13.03 -8.31
N ASN A 744 25.71 13.32 -7.02
CA ASN A 744 26.83 13.14 -6.09
C ASN A 744 26.94 11.73 -5.51
N TRP A 745 26.20 10.73 -6.03
CA TRP A 745 26.30 9.34 -5.60
C TRP A 745 26.27 8.38 -6.81
N TYR A 746 26.82 7.18 -6.60
CA TYR A 746 26.78 6.06 -7.53
C TYR A 746 26.51 4.78 -6.77
N ASP A 747 25.32 4.20 -6.95
CA ASP A 747 24.86 2.99 -6.24
C ASP A 747 25.31 1.73 -6.98
N ILE A 748 25.73 0.72 -6.19
CA ILE A 748 26.18 -0.57 -6.68
C ILE A 748 25.29 -1.66 -6.08
N ILE A 749 24.78 -2.54 -6.93
CA ILE A 749 23.91 -3.65 -6.53
C ILE A 749 24.82 -4.83 -6.15
N VAL A 750 24.74 -5.30 -4.90
CA VAL A 750 25.59 -6.38 -4.36
C VAL A 750 24.78 -7.63 -4.00
N GLY A 751 23.59 -7.81 -4.56
CA GLY A 751 22.75 -9.00 -4.30
C GLY A 751 22.06 -9.04 -2.93
N ALA A 752 22.26 -8.03 -2.06
CA ALA A 752 21.58 -7.93 -0.78
C ALA A 752 20.20 -7.28 -0.95
N GLN A 753 19.17 -7.84 -0.31
CA GLN A 753 17.79 -7.31 -0.38
C GLN A 753 17.56 -6.11 0.53
N ASP A 754 18.31 -5.98 1.62
CA ASP A 754 18.06 -5.04 2.72
C ASP A 754 18.98 -3.83 2.72
N PHE A 755 20.03 -3.83 1.90
CA PHE A 755 20.96 -2.72 1.76
C PHE A 755 21.62 -2.71 0.38
N HIS A 756 22.25 -1.59 0.01
CA HIS A 756 23.14 -1.48 -1.15
C HIS A 756 24.42 -0.75 -0.79
N LEU A 757 25.43 -0.91 -1.62
CA LEU A 757 26.66 -0.13 -1.53
C LEU A 757 26.53 1.12 -2.40
N SER A 758 27.18 2.21 -2.00
CA SER A 758 27.19 3.43 -2.77
C SER A 758 28.50 4.17 -2.60
N PHE A 759 28.99 4.78 -3.68
CA PHE A 759 30.01 5.82 -3.57
C PHE A 759 29.35 7.18 -3.55
N THR A 760 29.83 8.10 -2.72
CA THR A 760 29.34 9.48 -2.68
C THR A 760 30.48 10.49 -2.78
N LEU A 761 30.21 11.56 -3.52
CA LEU A 761 31.11 12.71 -3.68
C LEU A 761 30.66 13.84 -2.76
N SER A 762 31.57 14.42 -1.98
CA SER A 762 31.26 15.56 -1.13
C SER A 762 31.86 16.84 -1.71
N ARG A 763 31.12 17.97 -1.60
CA ARG A 763 31.62 19.31 -1.92
C ARG A 763 32.87 19.69 -1.08
N ASN A 764 33.07 19.06 0.06
CA ASN A 764 34.20 19.27 0.97
C ASN A 764 35.42 18.39 0.64
N LYS A 765 35.54 17.94 -0.58
CA LYS A 765 36.71 17.18 -1.06
C LYS A 765 36.92 15.82 -0.39
N TYR A 766 35.84 15.02 -0.17
CA TYR A 766 36.04 13.60 0.13
C TYR A 766 35.25 12.71 -0.83
N ILE A 767 35.76 11.49 -1.00
CA ILE A 767 35.01 10.37 -1.51
C ILE A 767 34.66 9.44 -0.37
N THR A 768 33.46 8.90 -0.38
CA THR A 768 32.95 8.02 0.65
C THR A 768 32.46 6.73 0.01
N ILE A 769 32.85 5.56 0.55
CA ILE A 769 32.13 4.31 0.34
C ILE A 769 31.18 4.09 1.50
N LEU A 770 29.94 3.73 1.23
CA LEU A 770 28.93 3.56 2.25
C LEU A 770 28.04 2.34 2.02
N ILE A 771 27.57 1.73 3.10
CA ILE A 771 26.46 0.79 3.11
C ILE A 771 25.21 1.60 3.47
N TYR A 772 24.23 1.58 2.60
CA TYR A 772 22.93 2.20 2.84
C TYR A 772 21.90 1.12 3.16
N SER A 773 21.47 1.06 4.41
CA SER A 773 20.49 0.10 4.88
C SER A 773 19.06 0.65 4.77
N TYR A 774 18.14 -0.15 4.23
CA TYR A 774 16.75 0.26 3.99
C TYR A 774 15.88 0.23 5.25
N ASN A 775 16.27 -0.56 6.26
CA ASN A 775 15.53 -0.70 7.50
C ASN A 775 16.45 -0.86 8.71
N ILE A 776 15.86 -0.72 9.91
CA ILE A 776 16.62 -0.78 11.17
C ILE A 776 17.10 -2.20 11.51
N GLU A 777 16.39 -3.24 11.05
CA GLU A 777 16.74 -4.64 11.36
C GLU A 777 18.00 -5.04 10.61
N ALA A 778 18.11 -4.68 9.33
CA ALA A 778 19.32 -4.88 8.55
C ALA A 778 20.51 -4.12 9.16
N PHE A 779 20.32 -2.88 9.59
CA PHE A 779 21.39 -2.12 10.26
C PHE A 779 21.84 -2.79 11.57
N ARG A 780 20.91 -3.24 12.43
CA ARG A 780 21.24 -3.94 13.68
C ARG A 780 21.96 -5.26 13.43
N ARG A 781 21.58 -5.99 12.40
CA ARG A 781 22.24 -7.22 11.98
C ARG A 781 23.69 -6.95 11.58
N LEU A 782 23.93 -5.92 10.78
CA LEU A 782 25.29 -5.47 10.43
C LEU A 782 26.07 -4.98 11.66
N GLU A 783 25.42 -4.24 12.56
CA GLU A 783 26.04 -3.72 13.80
C GLU A 783 26.48 -4.86 14.75
N GLN A 784 25.71 -5.94 14.86
CA GLN A 784 26.12 -7.13 15.63
C GLN A 784 27.38 -7.80 15.06
N LYS A 785 27.62 -7.66 13.77
CA LYS A 785 28.78 -8.21 13.05
C LYS A 785 29.90 -7.17 12.83
N LYS A 786 29.79 -6.00 13.45
CA LYS A 786 30.70 -4.87 13.32
C LYS A 786 32.19 -5.29 13.42
N ASN A 787 32.52 -6.05 14.44
CA ASN A 787 33.92 -6.46 14.66
C ASN A 787 34.44 -7.39 13.54
N ILE A 788 33.61 -8.23 12.97
CA ILE A 788 33.96 -9.10 11.84
C ILE A 788 34.20 -8.25 10.60
N ILE A 789 33.27 -7.31 10.32
CA ILE A 789 33.32 -6.44 9.14
C ILE A 789 34.55 -5.52 9.22
N GLU A 790 34.76 -4.83 10.33
CA GLU A 790 35.88 -3.90 10.50
C GLU A 790 37.24 -4.60 10.49
N ASN A 791 37.38 -5.77 11.13
CA ASN A 791 38.63 -6.56 11.11
C ASN A 791 38.96 -7.08 9.69
N ALA A 792 37.95 -7.53 8.94
CA ALA A 792 38.16 -8.01 7.58
C ALA A 792 38.42 -6.87 6.59
N PHE A 793 37.81 -5.72 6.78
CA PHE A 793 38.05 -4.51 5.99
C PHE A 793 39.43 -3.88 6.26
N GLY A 794 39.91 -4.00 7.50
CA GLY A 794 41.22 -3.51 7.95
C GLY A 794 41.19 -2.08 8.51
N ASP A 795 40.02 -1.48 8.68
CA ASP A 795 39.84 -0.14 9.27
C ASP A 795 38.44 0.00 9.91
N LYS A 796 38.20 1.10 10.62
CA LYS A 796 36.93 1.39 11.31
C LYS A 796 36.00 2.21 10.45
N PHE A 797 34.71 1.89 10.55
CA PHE A 797 33.65 2.66 9.91
C PHE A 797 33.00 3.67 10.87
N ASP A 798 32.47 4.73 10.32
CA ASP A 798 31.53 5.62 10.99
C ASP A 798 30.10 5.02 10.91
N TRP A 799 29.56 4.61 12.07
CA TRP A 799 28.23 3.98 12.17
C TRP A 799 27.20 5.03 12.59
N TYR A 800 26.34 5.43 11.67
CA TYR A 800 25.29 6.41 11.93
C TYR A 800 23.93 5.74 12.06
N SER A 801 23.49 5.54 13.31
CA SER A 801 22.11 5.28 13.64
C SER A 801 21.45 6.61 13.95
N SER A 802 20.74 7.23 13.01
CA SER A 802 19.97 8.44 13.30
C SER A 802 18.94 8.14 14.39
N ARG A 803 18.81 9.04 15.39
CA ARG A 803 17.81 8.93 16.45
C ARG A 803 16.40 8.78 15.84
N GLU A 804 15.75 7.69 16.17
CA GLU A 804 14.34 7.26 16.13
C GLU A 804 13.41 7.59 14.95
N ARG A 805 13.68 8.49 14.00
CA ARG A 805 12.71 8.85 12.95
C ARG A 805 13.21 8.92 11.50
N SER A 806 14.49 8.74 11.23
CA SER A 806 15.00 8.60 9.86
C SER A 806 15.10 7.12 9.50
N THR A 807 14.44 6.69 8.43
CA THR A 807 14.52 5.32 7.90
C THR A 807 15.90 4.98 7.33
N ALA A 808 16.72 5.99 7.03
CA ALA A 808 18.04 5.81 6.44
C ALA A 808 19.12 5.58 7.50
N LYS A 809 19.69 4.38 7.51
CA LYS A 809 20.85 3.99 8.35
C LYS A 809 22.08 3.86 7.45
N ARG A 810 23.21 4.41 7.88
CA ARG A 810 24.43 4.51 7.06
C ARG A 810 25.64 4.04 7.83
N ILE A 811 26.48 3.25 7.15
CA ILE A 811 27.81 2.86 7.62
C ILE A 811 28.78 3.34 6.56
N LEU A 812 29.74 4.16 6.90
CA LEU A 812 30.54 4.85 5.92
C LEU A 812 32.03 4.91 6.27
N TYR A 813 32.86 4.90 5.20
CA TYR A 813 34.29 5.08 5.26
C TYR A 813 34.72 6.15 4.25
N ARG A 814 35.56 7.10 4.64
CA ARG A 814 35.87 8.31 3.88
C ARG A 814 37.35 8.44 3.58
N ARG A 815 37.64 9.05 2.42
CA ARG A 815 38.98 9.52 2.07
C ARG A 815 38.90 10.99 1.62
N GLU A 816 39.78 11.84 2.16
CA GLU A 816 39.97 13.17 1.62
C GLU A 816 40.70 13.12 0.27
N CYS A 817 40.17 13.75 -0.75
CA CYS A 817 40.77 13.84 -2.07
C CYS A 817 40.13 14.94 -2.93
N ASP A 818 40.90 15.45 -3.86
CA ASP A 818 40.41 16.43 -4.85
C ASP A 818 39.80 15.65 -6.03
N ILE A 819 38.50 15.34 -5.92
CA ILE A 819 37.74 14.50 -6.85
C ILE A 819 37.65 15.05 -8.28
N PHE A 820 37.78 16.38 -8.45
CA PHE A 820 37.70 17.02 -9.77
C PHE A 820 39.05 17.20 -10.44
N ASN A 821 40.17 16.85 -9.78
CA ASN A 821 41.49 16.85 -10.41
C ASN A 821 41.65 15.62 -11.32
N ILE A 822 41.50 15.83 -12.64
CA ILE A 822 41.50 14.75 -13.65
C ILE A 822 42.80 13.91 -13.57
N GLN A 823 43.96 14.53 -13.25
CA GLN A 823 45.23 13.80 -13.14
C GLN A 823 45.27 12.84 -11.95
N LYS A 824 44.48 13.09 -10.89
CA LYS A 824 44.37 12.24 -9.69
C LYS A 824 43.25 11.21 -9.79
N GLN A 825 42.36 11.32 -10.78
CA GLN A 825 41.22 10.38 -10.89
C GLN A 825 41.63 8.91 -10.98
N PRO A 826 42.70 8.50 -11.70
CA PRO A 826 43.08 7.09 -11.72
C PRO A 826 43.46 6.53 -10.36
N GLU A 827 44.11 7.32 -9.50
CA GLU A 827 44.45 6.92 -8.11
C GLU A 827 43.20 6.84 -7.23
N ILE A 828 42.24 7.74 -7.45
CA ILE A 828 40.96 7.74 -6.74
C ILE A 828 40.14 6.52 -7.15
N PHE A 829 40.11 6.20 -8.45
CA PHE A 829 39.36 5.04 -8.97
C PHE A 829 39.94 3.71 -8.50
N GLU A 830 41.26 3.61 -8.42
CA GLU A 830 41.93 2.44 -7.85
C GLU A 830 41.59 2.25 -6.38
N TRP A 831 41.60 3.35 -5.59
CA TRP A 831 41.18 3.33 -4.20
C TRP A 831 39.69 2.90 -4.07
N MET A 832 38.81 3.37 -4.95
CA MET A 832 37.39 2.99 -4.93
C MET A 832 37.23 1.49 -5.17
N ILE A 833 37.92 0.94 -6.17
CA ILE A 833 37.86 -0.48 -6.52
C ILE A 833 38.41 -1.31 -5.35
N GLU A 834 39.60 -0.96 -4.86
CA GLU A 834 40.24 -1.68 -3.75
C GLU A 834 39.37 -1.73 -2.49
N HIS A 835 38.73 -0.61 -2.11
CA HIS A 835 37.91 -0.55 -0.93
C HIS A 835 36.52 -1.17 -1.14
N TYR A 836 36.01 -1.18 -2.37
CA TYR A 836 34.85 -1.97 -2.74
C TYR A 836 35.13 -3.47 -2.55
N ASP A 837 36.27 -3.98 -3.03
CA ASP A 837 36.67 -5.39 -2.89
C ASP A 837 36.85 -5.77 -1.41
N LYS A 838 37.51 -4.92 -0.63
CA LYS A 838 37.64 -5.11 0.82
C LYS A 838 36.30 -5.18 1.53
N LEU A 839 35.37 -4.30 1.13
CA LEU A 839 34.03 -4.24 1.73
C LEU A 839 33.18 -5.45 1.34
N CYS A 840 33.20 -5.87 0.08
CA CYS A 840 32.54 -7.09 -0.37
C CYS A 840 33.08 -8.34 0.34
N ASN A 841 34.40 -8.48 0.45
CA ASN A 841 35.01 -9.56 1.20
C ASN A 841 34.61 -9.55 2.70
N ALA A 842 34.58 -8.38 3.32
CA ALA A 842 34.18 -8.24 4.72
C ALA A 842 32.69 -8.62 4.93
N LEU A 843 31.81 -8.24 4.00
CA LEU A 843 30.40 -8.59 4.03
C LEU A 843 30.15 -10.07 3.73
N SER A 844 30.91 -10.69 2.85
CA SER A 844 30.87 -12.14 2.59
C SER A 844 31.32 -12.93 3.81
N LEU A 845 32.43 -12.59 4.43
CA LEU A 845 32.88 -13.20 5.68
C LEU A 845 31.89 -13.03 6.83
N ALA A 846 31.10 -11.96 6.80
CA ALA A 846 30.01 -11.75 7.74
C ALA A 846 28.70 -12.48 7.34
N ASN A 847 28.67 -13.22 6.26
CA ASN A 847 27.49 -13.88 5.67
C ASN A 847 26.34 -12.90 5.39
N GLU A 848 26.63 -11.70 4.85
CA GLU A 848 25.64 -10.69 4.49
C GLU A 848 25.42 -10.59 2.97
N ILE A 849 26.39 -11.06 2.17
CA ILE A 849 26.28 -11.24 0.72
C ILE A 849 26.85 -12.63 0.36
N SER A 850 26.35 -13.22 -0.71
CA SER A 850 26.92 -14.45 -1.30
C SER A 850 28.20 -14.11 -2.12
N GLU A 851 29.16 -15.02 -2.15
CA GLU A 851 30.39 -14.90 -2.96
C GLU A 851 30.07 -14.72 -4.44
#